data_0e219e2c453f615b957964e5b19dccb5
#
_entry.id   0e219e2c453f615b957964e5b19dccb5
#
_cell.length_a   1.000
_cell.length_b   1.000
_cell.length_c   1.000
_cell.angle_alpha   90.00
_cell.angle_beta   90.00
_cell.angle_gamma   90.00
#
_symmetry.space_group_name_H-M   'P 1'
#
loop_
_entity.id
_entity.type
_entity.pdbx_description
1 polymer ?
#
loop_
_entity_poly.entity_id
_entity_poly.type
_entity_poly.pdbx_seq_one_letter_code
_entity_poly.pdbx_strand_id
1 'polypeptide(L)'
;MPLRPPRRSSMSFIAHRATAVAIVVSIAACARNTPPMAPRPNPATDPRVGLKAGLLNAGEASSNMRVTAKVVSPPGFFGSTNSDLAFTGKYAIQGNYNGPVIWDVSDPSKPVLVTAFSCPASQNDISVYRNLMFMSAEANNGRTDCLPGGVADTVSKLRMRGVRVFDITDIKAPKLIANVQTCRGSHTHTVLEDPKDKQNVYIYVSGSAGIRSPNELAGCAGNLEADDPTSSRLRIEIIKVPLADPSKAAVVRRANIFAGLKNNPSHGLSDADKEAAAKSLAVARAAGAFIAKNPQSGADLVIPPQMIHPMLDSVVKARGGSGTANAADSAAIRGVIQAVINRTFAAAPAPSGAISDRSQCHDITVYPALGIAGGACEGHGLLLDISDPVNPIRLDAVADSNFAYWHSATFNNDGTKLLFSDEWGGGSSPKCRAGDKPEWGADAIFTIENKKLKFQSYYKLPAVQTANENCVAHNGSLIPIPGRDVMVQSWYQGGISVFDWTDAKHPMEIASFDRGPVDSTRMAMGGSWSVYWYNGSMISSEIARGLDVAELVPSQYISQNEIDAAKTVKWTYLNAQGQPKIEWPASFSLAKSYADQLERKGCVNPSRIAEIRSSISSAEKTSGAQRNAALTKLSSQLDGDRGCDAKKVDLLKKALLDLQTTVM
;
A
#
# COMPACT_ATOMS: atom_id res chain seq x y z
N MET A 1 53.62 41.94 46.47
CA MET A 1 53.39 42.44 47.80
C MET A 1 52.01 42.13 48.25
N PRO A 2 51.79 41.89 49.58
CA PRO A 2 51.38 40.57 50.05
C PRO A 2 49.91 40.50 50.52
N LEU A 3 49.43 39.29 50.55
CA LEU A 3 48.42 38.64 51.37
C LEU A 3 48.04 39.30 52.71
N ARG A 4 46.78 39.27 53.13
CA ARG A 4 46.36 38.84 54.46
C ARG A 4 44.92 38.30 54.53
N PRO A 5 44.69 37.33 55.43
CA PRO A 5 43.54 36.42 55.45
C PRO A 5 42.56 36.76 56.64
N PRO A 6 41.73 35.83 57.08
CA PRO A 6 40.30 36.01 57.31
C PRO A 6 39.98 36.29 58.80
N ARG A 7 38.76 36.71 59.08
CA ARG A 7 38.21 36.70 60.48
C ARG A 7 37.02 35.74 60.56
N ARG A 8 37.19 34.77 61.46
CA ARG A 8 36.11 33.97 62.08
C ARG A 8 35.29 34.84 62.99
N SER A 9 33.99 34.66 63.05
CA SER A 9 33.22 34.85 64.29
C SER A 9 32.08 33.84 64.31
N SER A 10 31.89 33.36 65.49
CA SER A 10 31.21 32.22 66.03
C SER A 10 29.70 32.36 66.16
N MET A 11 29.02 31.25 66.04
CA MET A 11 27.88 30.68 66.74
C MET A 11 26.64 31.52 67.00
N SER A 12 25.51 31.03 66.50
CA SER A 12 24.35 30.81 67.38
C SER A 12 23.45 29.73 66.81
N PHE A 13 23.22 28.68 67.61
CA PHE A 13 22.28 27.57 67.29
C PHE A 13 20.86 28.07 67.55
N ILE A 14 19.99 28.02 66.54
CA ILE A 14 18.54 27.95 66.71
C ILE A 14 18.00 26.78 65.87
N ALA A 15 17.54 25.78 66.59
CA ALA A 15 16.88 24.64 66.03
C ALA A 15 15.50 25.03 65.49
N HIS A 16 15.31 24.93 64.19
CA HIS A 16 13.98 24.92 63.57
C HIS A 16 13.73 23.57 62.94
N ARG A 17 12.69 22.90 63.40
CA ARG A 17 12.15 21.66 62.81
C ARG A 17 11.75 21.95 61.39
N ALA A 18 12.46 21.35 60.40
CA ALA A 18 12.07 21.33 59.02
C ALA A 18 11.11 20.19 58.83
N THR A 19 9.85 20.50 58.60
CA THR A 19 8.84 19.56 58.08
C THR A 19 9.16 19.30 56.63
N ALA A 20 9.67 18.10 56.31
CA ALA A 20 9.89 17.66 54.93
C ALA A 20 8.53 17.41 54.29
N VAL A 21 8.08 18.31 53.41
CA VAL A 21 6.99 18.06 52.47
C VAL A 21 7.59 17.30 51.31
N ALA A 22 7.33 15.99 51.26
CA ALA A 22 7.65 15.16 50.10
C ALA A 22 6.69 15.53 48.96
N ILE A 23 7.16 16.31 48.00
CA ILE A 23 6.46 16.49 46.72
C ILE A 23 6.64 15.20 45.92
N VAL A 24 5.63 14.33 45.95
CA VAL A 24 5.52 13.21 45.01
C VAL A 24 5.16 13.83 43.68
N VAL A 25 6.17 14.00 42.81
CA VAL A 25 5.95 14.29 41.40
C VAL A 25 5.45 12.98 40.78
N SER A 26 4.13 12.85 40.67
CA SER A 26 3.51 11.82 39.87
C SER A 26 3.83 12.12 38.40
N ILE A 27 4.85 11.44 37.87
CA ILE A 27 5.04 11.33 36.41
C ILE A 27 3.87 10.49 35.90
N ALA A 28 2.77 11.14 35.55
CA ALA A 28 1.75 10.53 34.74
C ALA A 28 2.37 10.25 33.36
N ALA A 29 2.88 9.03 33.20
CA ALA A 29 3.14 8.49 31.87
C ALA A 29 1.82 8.57 31.14
N CYS A 30 1.70 9.44 30.14
CA CYS A 30 0.62 9.42 29.16
C CYS A 30 0.75 8.13 28.38
N ALA A 31 0.26 7.02 28.94
CA ALA A 31 -0.13 5.88 28.15
C ALA A 31 -1.21 6.42 27.20
N ARG A 32 -0.88 6.53 25.91
CA ARG A 32 -1.87 6.78 24.87
C ARG A 32 -2.87 5.62 24.97
N ASN A 33 -4.07 5.91 25.45
CA ASN A 33 -5.18 4.98 25.40
C ASN A 33 -5.55 4.82 23.92
N THR A 34 -4.89 3.88 23.25
CA THR A 34 -5.32 3.39 21.94
C THR A 34 -6.68 2.71 22.18
N PRO A 35 -7.75 3.12 21.52
CA PRO A 35 -9.01 2.41 21.67
C PRO A 35 -8.79 0.94 21.27
N PRO A 36 -9.34 -0.02 22.04
CA PRO A 36 -9.17 -1.43 21.71
C PRO A 36 -9.79 -1.70 20.33
N MET A 37 -9.07 -2.45 19.50
CA MET A 37 -9.64 -2.98 18.27
C MET A 37 -10.91 -3.77 18.58
N ALA A 38 -11.87 -3.78 17.64
CA ALA A 38 -13.01 -4.65 17.71
C ALA A 38 -12.53 -6.11 17.92
N PRO A 39 -13.15 -6.88 18.83
CA PRO A 39 -12.75 -8.25 19.08
C PRO A 39 -12.82 -9.03 17.76
N ARG A 40 -11.74 -9.78 17.44
CA ARG A 40 -11.77 -10.68 16.28
C ARG A 40 -12.94 -11.65 16.44
N PRO A 41 -13.70 -11.95 15.37
CA PRO A 41 -14.69 -13.02 15.38
C PRO A 41 -14.05 -14.30 15.90
N ASN A 42 -14.86 -15.16 16.54
CA ASN A 42 -14.37 -16.44 17.02
C ASN A 42 -13.70 -17.20 15.86
N PRO A 43 -12.40 -17.50 15.91
CA PRO A 43 -11.67 -18.19 14.83
C PRO A 43 -12.34 -19.51 14.41
N ALA A 44 -13.01 -20.18 15.33
CA ALA A 44 -13.70 -21.45 15.08
C ALA A 44 -14.92 -21.34 14.16
N THR A 45 -15.41 -20.13 13.86
CA THR A 45 -16.62 -19.90 13.05
C THR A 45 -16.36 -19.15 11.74
N ASP A 46 -15.14 -18.63 11.51
CA ASP A 46 -14.80 -17.96 10.27
C ASP A 46 -14.50 -19.00 9.18
N PRO A 47 -15.24 -19.01 8.05
CA PRO A 47 -15.08 -20.02 7.01
C PRO A 47 -13.73 -19.98 6.27
N ARG A 48 -12.93 -18.94 6.46
CA ARG A 48 -11.60 -18.79 5.87
C ARG A 48 -10.54 -19.57 6.65
N VAL A 49 -10.82 -19.96 7.89
CA VAL A 49 -9.85 -20.66 8.75
C VAL A 49 -9.66 -22.08 8.29
N GLY A 50 -8.41 -22.46 8.01
CA GLY A 50 -8.04 -23.82 7.66
C GLY A 50 -8.47 -24.27 6.25
N LEU A 51 -8.58 -23.35 5.32
CA LEU A 51 -8.83 -23.67 3.92
C LEU A 51 -7.78 -24.63 3.37
N LYS A 52 -8.21 -25.55 2.52
CA LYS A 52 -7.31 -26.50 1.83
C LYS A 52 -6.29 -25.75 0.99
N ALA A 53 -5.01 -26.08 1.15
CA ALA A 53 -3.93 -25.57 0.32
C ALA A 53 -3.97 -26.11 -1.11
N GLY A 54 -3.47 -25.32 -2.07
CA GLY A 54 -3.29 -25.75 -3.46
C GLY A 54 -3.07 -24.58 -4.41
N LEU A 55 -2.24 -24.79 -5.44
CA LEU A 55 -1.98 -23.73 -6.43
C LEU A 55 -3.25 -23.39 -7.21
N LEU A 56 -3.90 -24.36 -7.85
CA LEU A 56 -5.10 -24.16 -8.68
C LEU A 56 -6.36 -24.82 -8.10
N ASN A 57 -6.24 -25.59 -7.03
CA ASN A 57 -7.31 -26.38 -6.42
C ASN A 57 -7.43 -26.14 -4.91
N ALA A 58 -7.00 -24.97 -4.44
CA ALA A 58 -7.18 -24.55 -3.05
C ALA A 58 -8.67 -24.53 -2.66
N GLY A 59 -8.95 -24.65 -1.36
CA GLY A 59 -10.28 -24.36 -0.81
C GLY A 59 -10.59 -22.87 -0.93
N GLU A 60 -11.87 -22.52 -0.96
CA GLU A 60 -12.32 -21.13 -1.08
C GLU A 60 -13.43 -20.84 -0.07
N ALA A 61 -13.45 -19.60 0.41
CA ALA A 61 -14.52 -19.07 1.25
C ALA A 61 -14.90 -17.66 0.80
N SER A 62 -16.19 -17.35 0.81
CA SER A 62 -16.72 -16.06 0.40
C SER A 62 -17.89 -15.65 1.31
N SER A 63 -17.95 -14.39 1.66
CA SER A 63 -19.05 -13.80 2.41
C SER A 63 -19.46 -12.47 1.78
N ASN A 64 -20.76 -12.33 1.43
CA ASN A 64 -21.34 -11.13 0.80
C ASN A 64 -20.60 -10.67 -0.48
N MET A 65 -19.86 -11.58 -1.11
CA MET A 65 -19.10 -11.39 -2.34
C MET A 65 -19.26 -12.61 -3.23
N ARG A 66 -19.34 -12.40 -4.54
CA ARG A 66 -19.38 -13.46 -5.55
C ARG A 66 -18.19 -13.31 -6.49
N VAL A 67 -17.35 -14.33 -6.58
CA VAL A 67 -16.29 -14.41 -7.59
C VAL A 67 -16.95 -14.78 -8.92
N THR A 68 -16.76 -13.95 -9.94
CA THR A 68 -17.36 -14.10 -11.27
C THR A 68 -16.41 -14.70 -12.28
N ALA A 69 -15.11 -14.49 -12.10
CA ALA A 69 -14.08 -15.09 -12.96
C ALA A 69 -12.78 -15.33 -12.19
N LYS A 70 -12.07 -16.37 -12.62
CA LYS A 70 -10.70 -16.70 -12.20
C LYS A 70 -9.94 -17.12 -13.46
N VAL A 71 -8.98 -16.31 -13.89
CA VAL A 71 -8.19 -16.58 -15.10
C VAL A 71 -6.74 -16.80 -14.73
N VAL A 72 -6.16 -17.85 -15.27
CA VAL A 72 -4.75 -18.20 -15.05
C VAL A 72 -3.86 -17.33 -15.93
N SER A 73 -2.71 -16.92 -15.41
CA SER A 73 -1.69 -16.20 -16.20
C SER A 73 -1.29 -16.98 -17.46
N PRO A 74 -1.04 -16.30 -18.59
CA PRO A 74 -0.71 -16.98 -19.83
C PRO A 74 0.65 -17.69 -19.77
N PRO A 75 0.92 -18.64 -20.70
CA PRO A 75 2.23 -19.27 -20.82
C PRO A 75 3.37 -18.24 -20.88
N GLY A 76 4.47 -18.51 -20.17
CA GLY A 76 5.60 -17.59 -20.00
C GLY A 76 5.43 -16.55 -18.89
N PHE A 77 4.22 -16.38 -18.33
CA PHE A 77 3.91 -15.52 -17.20
C PHE A 77 3.41 -16.31 -15.99
N PHE A 78 2.76 -17.45 -16.21
CA PHE A 78 2.43 -18.39 -15.14
C PHE A 78 3.70 -18.94 -14.49
N GLY A 79 3.75 -18.96 -13.15
CA GLY A 79 4.95 -19.29 -12.39
C GLY A 79 5.89 -18.12 -12.13
N SER A 80 5.57 -16.94 -12.68
CA SER A 80 6.18 -15.66 -12.32
C SER A 80 5.19 -14.84 -11.50
N THR A 81 5.68 -14.02 -10.60
CA THR A 81 4.85 -13.19 -9.69
C THR A 81 4.05 -12.15 -10.48
N ASN A 82 2.73 -12.16 -10.34
CA ASN A 82 1.89 -11.05 -10.77
C ASN A 82 1.97 -9.94 -9.72
N SER A 83 1.98 -8.69 -10.18
CA SER A 83 2.04 -7.49 -9.35
C SER A 83 0.79 -6.61 -9.53
N ASP A 84 0.93 -5.30 -9.51
CA ASP A 84 -0.17 -4.38 -9.45
C ASP A 84 -0.96 -4.23 -10.76
N LEU A 85 -2.08 -3.52 -10.71
CA LEU A 85 -3.04 -3.32 -11.79
C LEU A 85 -3.17 -1.84 -12.14
N ALA A 86 -3.29 -1.56 -13.43
CA ALA A 86 -3.83 -0.30 -13.95
C ALA A 86 -4.96 -0.58 -14.94
N PHE A 87 -5.85 0.40 -15.12
CA PHE A 87 -7.03 0.24 -15.95
C PHE A 87 -7.15 1.37 -16.95
N THR A 88 -7.54 1.05 -18.19
CA THR A 88 -7.85 2.04 -19.22
C THR A 88 -8.99 1.53 -20.12
N GLY A 89 -10.09 2.32 -20.21
CA GLY A 89 -11.29 1.92 -20.94
C GLY A 89 -11.84 0.58 -20.45
N LYS A 90 -11.79 -0.42 -21.29
CA LYS A 90 -12.23 -1.80 -21.00
C LYS A 90 -11.08 -2.75 -20.64
N TYR A 91 -9.89 -2.25 -20.44
CA TYR A 91 -8.71 -3.08 -20.23
C TYR A 91 -8.19 -2.99 -18.79
N ALA A 92 -7.79 -4.13 -18.24
CA ALA A 92 -6.95 -4.25 -17.08
C ALA A 92 -5.53 -4.62 -17.52
N ILE A 93 -4.54 -3.86 -17.10
CA ILE A 93 -3.14 -4.10 -17.36
C ILE A 93 -2.51 -4.56 -16.06
N GLN A 94 -2.07 -5.81 -16.03
CA GLN A 94 -1.48 -6.46 -14.87
C GLN A 94 0.03 -6.47 -15.01
N GLY A 95 0.73 -5.95 -14.01
CA GLY A 95 2.16 -6.15 -13.88
C GLY A 95 2.48 -7.63 -13.60
N ASN A 96 3.62 -8.07 -14.09
CA ASN A 96 4.19 -9.38 -13.80
C ASN A 96 5.71 -9.27 -13.89
N TYR A 97 6.44 -10.06 -13.14
CA TYR A 97 7.92 -9.97 -13.11
C TYR A 97 8.58 -10.26 -14.46
N ASN A 98 7.85 -10.90 -15.39
CA ASN A 98 8.30 -11.11 -16.77
C ASN A 98 7.86 -10.01 -17.74
N GLY A 99 6.97 -9.09 -17.34
CA GLY A 99 6.43 -8.02 -18.19
C GLY A 99 4.91 -7.89 -18.02
N PRO A 100 4.25 -6.95 -18.71
CA PRO A 100 2.82 -6.70 -18.55
C PRO A 100 1.96 -7.78 -19.23
N VAL A 101 0.79 -8.04 -18.63
CA VAL A 101 -0.29 -8.87 -19.16
C VAL A 101 -1.55 -8.01 -19.30
N ILE A 102 -2.12 -7.92 -20.47
CA ILE A 102 -3.27 -7.06 -20.78
C ILE A 102 -4.52 -7.91 -21.01
N TRP A 103 -5.55 -7.63 -20.21
CA TRP A 103 -6.83 -8.31 -20.22
C TRP A 103 -7.94 -7.39 -20.73
N ASP A 104 -8.82 -7.88 -21.60
CA ASP A 104 -10.12 -7.25 -21.89
C ASP A 104 -11.11 -7.70 -20.81
N VAL A 105 -11.59 -6.76 -20.01
CA VAL A 105 -12.54 -6.96 -18.91
C VAL A 105 -13.89 -6.31 -19.21
N SER A 106 -14.24 -6.11 -20.48
CA SER A 106 -15.56 -5.60 -20.90
C SER A 106 -16.71 -6.49 -20.43
N ASP A 107 -16.50 -7.81 -20.42
CA ASP A 107 -17.31 -8.76 -19.67
C ASP A 107 -16.50 -9.25 -18.46
N PRO A 108 -16.76 -8.71 -17.28
CA PRO A 108 -15.99 -9.07 -16.09
C PRO A 108 -16.17 -10.53 -15.66
N SER A 109 -17.17 -11.25 -16.20
CA SER A 109 -17.34 -12.69 -15.99
C SER A 109 -16.47 -13.55 -16.90
N LYS A 110 -15.86 -12.96 -17.95
CA LYS A 110 -15.03 -13.63 -18.94
C LYS A 110 -13.86 -12.75 -19.39
N PRO A 111 -12.90 -12.42 -18.52
CA PRO A 111 -11.71 -11.70 -18.93
C PRO A 111 -10.98 -12.43 -20.06
N VAL A 112 -10.59 -11.71 -21.10
CA VAL A 112 -9.93 -12.27 -22.29
C VAL A 112 -8.53 -11.69 -22.40
N LEU A 113 -7.53 -12.55 -22.60
CA LEU A 113 -6.15 -12.11 -22.87
C LEU A 113 -6.10 -11.33 -24.18
N VAL A 114 -5.62 -10.10 -24.13
CA VAL A 114 -5.39 -9.26 -25.32
C VAL A 114 -3.98 -9.44 -25.84
N THR A 115 -2.99 -9.28 -24.96
CA THR A 115 -1.57 -9.47 -25.24
C THR A 115 -0.78 -9.60 -23.92
N ALA A 116 0.41 -10.18 -24.03
CA ALA A 116 1.43 -10.17 -22.99
C ALA A 116 2.79 -10.16 -23.66
N PHE A 117 3.75 -9.41 -23.13
CA PHE A 117 5.09 -9.35 -23.72
C PHE A 117 6.18 -9.28 -22.66
N SER A 118 7.30 -9.93 -22.92
CA SER A 118 8.43 -9.99 -21.98
C SER A 118 9.17 -8.65 -21.94
N CYS A 119 9.35 -8.13 -20.73
CA CYS A 119 10.18 -6.95 -20.44
C CYS A 119 10.56 -6.95 -18.95
N PRO A 120 11.37 -7.92 -18.50
CA PRO A 120 11.61 -8.15 -17.07
C PRO A 120 12.41 -7.02 -16.44
N ALA A 121 12.01 -6.61 -15.22
CA ALA A 121 12.80 -5.69 -14.37
C ALA A 121 12.26 -5.60 -12.94
N SER A 122 11.99 -6.71 -12.25
CA SER A 122 11.31 -6.81 -10.97
C SER A 122 9.79 -6.81 -11.13
N GLN A 123 9.03 -6.16 -10.24
CA GLN A 123 7.57 -6.29 -10.23
C GLN A 123 6.86 -5.63 -11.42
N ASN A 124 7.53 -4.71 -12.13
CA ASN A 124 6.93 -4.02 -13.28
C ASN A 124 5.59 -3.36 -12.95
N ASP A 125 5.56 -2.57 -11.86
CA ASP A 125 4.38 -1.79 -11.49
C ASP A 125 3.92 -0.91 -12.66
N ILE A 126 2.60 -0.84 -12.90
CA ILE A 126 2.00 -0.26 -14.10
C ILE A 126 1.13 0.94 -13.74
N SER A 127 1.23 1.99 -14.54
CA SER A 127 0.27 3.09 -14.58
C SER A 127 -0.05 3.51 -16.00
N VAL A 128 -1.18 4.17 -16.20
CA VAL A 128 -1.62 4.64 -17.51
C VAL A 128 -2.03 6.11 -17.47
N TYR A 129 -1.86 6.79 -18.59
CA TYR A 129 -2.40 8.11 -18.81
C TYR A 129 -2.67 8.32 -20.31
N ARG A 130 -3.92 8.48 -20.72
CA ARG A 130 -4.33 8.53 -22.13
C ARG A 130 -3.83 7.31 -22.91
N ASN A 131 -3.01 7.54 -23.94
CA ASN A 131 -2.36 6.48 -24.75
C ASN A 131 -0.96 6.11 -24.27
N LEU A 132 -0.59 6.47 -23.06
CA LEU A 132 0.70 6.13 -22.46
C LEU A 132 0.52 5.08 -21.36
N MET A 133 1.46 4.15 -21.31
CA MET A 133 1.66 3.22 -20.20
C MET A 133 3.05 3.45 -19.61
N PHE A 134 3.11 3.53 -18.32
CA PHE A 134 4.35 3.65 -17.55
C PHE A 134 4.60 2.34 -16.81
N MET A 135 5.85 1.90 -16.78
CA MET A 135 6.22 0.65 -16.14
C MET A 135 7.50 0.82 -15.32
N SER A 136 7.43 0.49 -14.04
CA SER A 136 8.55 0.52 -13.09
C SER A 136 9.64 -0.48 -13.45
N ALA A 137 10.88 -0.13 -13.15
CA ALA A 137 12.04 -1.02 -13.26
C ALA A 137 13.05 -0.72 -12.14
N GLU A 138 13.39 -1.73 -11.32
CA GLU A 138 14.35 -1.53 -10.23
C GLU A 138 15.43 -2.62 -10.16
N ALA A 139 15.14 -3.83 -10.63
CA ALA A 139 16.06 -4.96 -10.53
C ALA A 139 17.35 -4.75 -11.35
N ASN A 140 18.44 -5.38 -10.91
CA ASN A 140 19.72 -5.30 -11.59
C ASN A 140 19.73 -5.93 -12.99
N ASN A 141 18.78 -6.83 -13.26
CA ASN A 141 18.63 -7.54 -14.52
C ASN A 141 17.78 -6.79 -15.56
N GLY A 142 17.13 -5.67 -15.21
CA GLY A 142 16.35 -4.88 -16.16
C GLY A 142 17.24 -4.33 -17.29
N ARG A 143 16.76 -4.40 -18.55
CA ARG A 143 17.44 -3.91 -19.75
C ARG A 143 16.64 -2.80 -20.43
N THR A 144 17.35 -1.84 -21.02
CA THR A 144 16.73 -0.72 -21.76
C THR A 144 16.00 -1.17 -23.01
N ASP A 145 16.32 -2.35 -23.55
CA ASP A 145 15.72 -2.94 -24.77
C ASP A 145 14.67 -4.01 -24.48
N CYS A 146 14.32 -4.22 -23.22
CA CYS A 146 13.38 -5.27 -22.76
C CYS A 146 13.79 -6.71 -23.09
N LEU A 147 15.01 -6.96 -23.57
CA LEU A 147 15.42 -8.32 -23.91
C LEU A 147 15.68 -9.15 -22.63
N PRO A 148 15.46 -10.47 -22.70
CA PRO A 148 15.78 -11.39 -21.59
C PRO A 148 17.31 -11.52 -21.40
N GLY A 149 17.73 -12.21 -20.31
CA GLY A 149 19.13 -12.50 -20.01
C GLY A 149 19.82 -11.51 -19.09
N GLY A 150 19.16 -10.43 -18.72
CA GLY A 150 19.64 -9.50 -17.71
C GLY A 150 20.88 -8.69 -18.16
N VAL A 151 21.60 -8.15 -17.15
CA VAL A 151 22.82 -7.37 -17.32
C VAL A 151 23.87 -7.89 -16.33
N ALA A 152 24.89 -8.58 -16.82
CA ALA A 152 25.92 -9.23 -15.99
C ALA A 152 26.94 -8.23 -15.41
N ASP A 153 27.25 -7.15 -16.16
CA ASP A 153 28.24 -6.16 -15.74
C ASP A 153 27.79 -5.39 -14.50
N THR A 154 28.71 -5.09 -13.60
CA THR A 154 28.46 -4.26 -12.42
C THR A 154 28.12 -2.81 -12.78
N VAL A 155 28.63 -2.32 -13.91
CA VAL A 155 28.34 -1.01 -14.49
C VAL A 155 27.97 -1.19 -15.95
N SER A 156 26.75 -0.79 -16.35
CA SER A 156 26.28 -0.98 -17.72
C SER A 156 25.25 0.08 -18.14
N LYS A 157 25.46 0.66 -19.31
CA LYS A 157 24.48 1.57 -19.95
C LYS A 157 23.22 0.86 -20.45
N LEU A 158 23.25 -0.47 -20.59
CA LEU A 158 22.10 -1.27 -20.95
C LEU A 158 21.16 -1.54 -19.76
N ARG A 159 21.64 -1.30 -18.52
CA ARG A 159 20.79 -1.52 -17.34
C ARG A 159 19.69 -0.49 -17.26
N MET A 160 18.45 -0.97 -17.14
CA MET A 160 17.27 -0.16 -16.92
C MET A 160 16.87 -0.17 -15.45
N ARG A 161 16.86 1.01 -14.83
CA ARG A 161 16.30 1.27 -13.50
C ARG A 161 15.65 2.64 -13.50
N GLY A 162 14.33 2.68 -13.29
CA GLY A 162 13.51 3.89 -13.37
C GLY A 162 12.15 3.58 -13.97
N VAL A 163 11.67 4.42 -14.89
CA VAL A 163 10.35 4.27 -15.49
C VAL A 163 10.47 4.15 -17.01
N ARG A 164 9.88 3.10 -17.58
CA ARG A 164 9.71 2.94 -19.01
C ARG A 164 8.42 3.61 -19.45
N VAL A 165 8.42 4.24 -20.60
CA VAL A 165 7.26 4.88 -21.22
C VAL A 165 6.91 4.13 -22.49
N PHE A 166 5.70 3.61 -22.58
CA PHE A 166 5.17 2.92 -23.76
C PHE A 166 4.03 3.71 -24.39
N ASP A 167 3.97 3.75 -25.69
CA ASP A 167 2.78 4.14 -26.45
C ASP A 167 1.86 2.92 -26.57
N ILE A 168 0.63 3.05 -26.09
CA ILE A 168 -0.42 2.04 -26.12
C ILE A 168 -1.60 2.45 -27.00
N THR A 169 -1.37 3.33 -27.99
CA THR A 169 -2.39 3.69 -29.00
C THR A 169 -2.94 2.42 -29.67
N ASP A 170 -2.07 1.45 -29.98
CA ASP A 170 -2.46 0.07 -30.23
C ASP A 170 -2.17 -0.76 -28.96
N ILE A 171 -3.20 -1.02 -28.18
CA ILE A 171 -3.10 -1.78 -26.93
C ILE A 171 -2.61 -3.23 -27.15
N LYS A 172 -2.73 -3.77 -28.36
CA LYS A 172 -2.27 -5.11 -28.73
C LYS A 172 -0.78 -5.17 -29.04
N ALA A 173 -0.18 -4.01 -29.34
CA ALA A 173 1.22 -3.88 -29.72
C ALA A 173 1.87 -2.65 -29.06
N PRO A 174 2.01 -2.63 -27.73
CA PRO A 174 2.65 -1.52 -27.00
C PRO A 174 4.07 -1.27 -27.51
N LYS A 175 4.44 0.01 -27.70
CA LYS A 175 5.76 0.42 -28.22
C LYS A 175 6.54 1.17 -27.15
N LEU A 176 7.72 0.69 -26.80
CA LEU A 176 8.64 1.41 -25.91
C LEU A 176 9.13 2.69 -26.62
N ILE A 177 8.89 3.86 -26.00
CA ILE A 177 9.26 5.16 -26.57
C ILE A 177 10.30 5.90 -25.73
N ALA A 178 10.39 5.62 -24.42
CA ALA A 178 11.42 6.21 -23.57
C ALA A 178 11.79 5.31 -22.38
N ASN A 179 13.04 5.48 -21.91
CA ASN A 179 13.55 4.93 -20.66
C ASN A 179 14.04 6.07 -19.77
N VAL A 180 13.29 6.43 -18.75
CA VAL A 180 13.71 7.46 -17.79
C VAL A 180 14.46 6.79 -16.65
N GLN A 181 15.76 7.01 -16.60
CA GLN A 181 16.65 6.40 -15.64
C GLN A 181 16.64 7.18 -14.32
N THR A 182 16.61 6.47 -13.20
CA THR A 182 16.69 7.02 -11.84
C THR A 182 17.85 6.39 -11.06
N CYS A 183 18.26 7.03 -9.97
CA CYS A 183 19.45 6.58 -9.22
C CYS A 183 19.19 5.30 -8.41
N ARG A 184 17.95 5.05 -8.00
CA ARG A 184 17.58 3.92 -7.16
C ARG A 184 16.47 3.05 -7.78
N GLY A 185 16.24 3.19 -9.09
CA GLY A 185 15.16 2.48 -9.76
C GLY A 185 13.78 3.00 -9.39
N SER A 186 12.78 2.24 -9.76
CA SER A 186 11.38 2.48 -9.43
C SER A 186 10.77 1.15 -9.02
N HIS A 187 10.39 1.02 -7.76
CA HIS A 187 9.64 -0.11 -7.23
C HIS A 187 8.18 0.05 -7.62
N THR A 188 7.58 1.14 -7.17
CA THR A 188 6.32 1.69 -7.64
C THR A 188 6.54 3.10 -8.20
N HIS A 189 5.55 3.65 -8.86
CA HIS A 189 5.56 5.03 -9.31
C HIS A 189 4.14 5.57 -9.35
N THR A 190 4.00 6.88 -9.17
CA THR A 190 2.70 7.53 -9.13
C THR A 190 2.56 8.53 -10.24
N VAL A 191 1.56 8.35 -11.09
CA VAL A 191 1.20 9.33 -12.14
C VAL A 191 0.34 10.43 -11.53
N LEU A 192 0.78 11.67 -11.70
CA LEU A 192 0.13 12.87 -11.18
C LEU A 192 -0.26 13.82 -12.31
N GLU A 193 -1.57 14.07 -12.44
CA GLU A 193 -2.09 15.14 -13.27
C GLU A 193 -2.04 16.47 -12.50
N ASP A 194 -1.54 17.52 -13.16
CA ASP A 194 -1.77 18.89 -12.70
C ASP A 194 -3.02 19.46 -13.39
N PRO A 195 -4.07 19.81 -12.65
CA PRO A 195 -5.25 20.44 -13.23
C PRO A 195 -4.95 21.74 -14.01
N LYS A 196 -3.82 22.39 -13.72
CA LYS A 196 -3.37 23.65 -14.33
C LYS A 196 -2.46 23.42 -15.54
N ASP A 197 -1.82 22.25 -15.67
CA ASP A 197 -0.91 21.91 -16.76
C ASP A 197 -1.48 20.79 -17.62
N LYS A 198 -2.08 21.14 -18.74
CA LYS A 198 -2.65 20.17 -19.69
C LYS A 198 -1.66 19.66 -20.74
N GLN A 199 -0.42 20.17 -20.72
CA GLN A 199 0.63 19.81 -21.68
C GLN A 199 1.56 18.73 -21.15
N ASN A 200 1.58 18.50 -19.85
CA ASN A 200 2.45 17.55 -19.20
C ASN A 200 1.69 16.65 -18.22
N VAL A 201 2.27 15.51 -17.91
CA VAL A 201 1.95 14.69 -16.74
C VAL A 201 3.23 14.46 -15.96
N TYR A 202 3.10 14.30 -14.66
CA TYR A 202 4.23 14.12 -13.75
C TYR A 202 4.22 12.72 -13.17
N ILE A 203 5.41 12.21 -12.83
CA ILE A 203 5.55 10.90 -12.18
C ILE A 203 6.43 11.06 -10.96
N TYR A 204 5.94 10.64 -9.80
CA TYR A 204 6.73 10.54 -8.58
C TYR A 204 7.35 9.16 -8.47
N VAL A 205 8.65 9.12 -8.23
CA VAL A 205 9.42 7.89 -8.03
C VAL A 205 10.19 8.00 -6.72
N SER A 206 9.95 7.07 -5.81
CA SER A 206 10.79 6.86 -4.64
C SER A 206 11.53 5.55 -4.84
N GLY A 207 12.79 5.63 -5.25
CA GLY A 207 13.56 4.43 -5.54
C GLY A 207 13.94 3.67 -4.27
N SER A 208 13.74 2.35 -4.25
CA SER A 208 14.03 1.45 -3.14
C SER A 208 15.31 0.64 -3.32
N ALA A 209 15.76 0.44 -4.55
CA ALA A 209 16.97 -0.32 -4.84
C ALA A 209 18.26 0.38 -4.39
N GLY A 210 19.35 -0.37 -4.33
CA GLY A 210 20.69 0.17 -4.06
C GLY A 210 21.08 1.27 -5.07
N ILE A 211 21.83 2.27 -4.62
CA ILE A 211 22.25 3.40 -5.46
C ILE A 211 23.15 2.91 -6.58
N ARG A 212 22.87 3.38 -7.78
CA ARG A 212 23.69 3.09 -8.98
C ARG A 212 25.06 3.77 -8.89
N SER A 213 26.06 3.14 -9.50
CA SER A 213 27.35 3.79 -9.70
C SER A 213 27.19 5.09 -10.51
N PRO A 214 27.91 6.18 -10.15
CA PRO A 214 27.93 7.39 -10.97
C PRO A 214 28.51 7.15 -12.37
N ASN A 215 29.31 6.07 -12.56
CA ASN A 215 29.79 5.65 -13.88
C ASN A 215 28.66 5.03 -14.74
N GLU A 216 27.61 4.52 -14.12
CA GLU A 216 26.43 4.00 -14.83
C GLU A 216 25.42 5.13 -15.11
N LEU A 217 25.13 5.95 -14.10
CA LEU A 217 24.29 7.13 -14.21
C LEU A 217 24.89 8.29 -13.44
N ALA A 218 25.30 9.34 -14.14
CA ALA A 218 25.88 10.53 -13.54
C ALA A 218 24.94 11.20 -12.53
N GLY A 219 25.49 11.75 -11.45
CA GLY A 219 24.74 12.45 -10.41
C GLY A 219 24.09 11.53 -9.35
N CYS A 220 24.38 10.23 -9.36
CA CYS A 220 23.99 9.31 -8.29
C CYS A 220 25.04 9.29 -7.19
N ALA A 221 24.64 9.64 -5.96
CA ALA A 221 25.50 9.70 -4.79
C ALA A 221 24.79 9.10 -3.57
N GLY A 222 25.57 8.56 -2.62
CA GLY A 222 25.06 7.75 -1.51
C GLY A 222 25.04 8.40 -0.14
N ASN A 223 25.22 9.73 -0.06
CA ASN A 223 25.29 10.45 1.21
C ASN A 223 23.97 10.35 1.99
N LEU A 224 24.04 10.15 3.30
CA LEU A 224 22.86 10.03 4.19
C LEU A 224 22.43 11.37 4.80
N GLU A 225 23.10 12.46 4.44
CA GLU A 225 22.73 13.77 4.95
C GLU A 225 21.43 14.25 4.30
N ALA A 226 20.42 14.47 5.14
CA ALA A 226 19.08 14.84 4.69
C ALA A 226 19.06 16.14 3.86
N ASP A 227 20.01 17.02 4.09
CA ASP A 227 20.11 18.33 3.44
C ASP A 227 21.08 18.36 2.26
N ASP A 228 21.77 17.24 1.97
CA ASP A 228 22.67 17.17 0.82
C ASP A 228 21.85 17.11 -0.50
N PRO A 229 21.86 18.17 -1.32
CA PRO A 229 21.11 18.20 -2.57
C PRO A 229 21.63 17.22 -3.62
N THR A 230 22.82 16.65 -3.42
CA THR A 230 23.43 15.68 -4.35
C THR A 230 23.09 14.23 -3.98
N SER A 231 22.67 13.95 -2.74
CA SER A 231 22.31 12.59 -2.32
C SER A 231 21.15 12.01 -3.14
N SER A 232 21.24 10.74 -3.48
CA SER A 232 20.15 9.96 -4.09
C SER A 232 19.24 9.30 -3.04
N ARG A 233 19.46 9.57 -1.76
CA ARG A 233 18.67 9.07 -0.64
C ARG A 233 17.73 10.14 -0.13
N LEU A 234 16.73 9.75 0.64
CA LEU A 234 15.84 10.67 1.38
C LEU A 234 15.03 11.64 0.51
N ARG A 235 14.69 11.24 -0.70
CA ARG A 235 13.98 12.09 -1.66
C ARG A 235 13.15 11.28 -2.64
N ILE A 236 12.28 11.99 -3.36
CA ILE A 236 11.61 11.48 -4.55
C ILE A 236 12.19 12.14 -5.80
N GLU A 237 12.27 11.38 -6.88
CA GLU A 237 12.61 11.89 -8.21
C GLU A 237 11.30 12.18 -8.96
N ILE A 238 11.16 13.40 -9.47
CA ILE A 238 9.96 13.86 -10.17
C ILE A 238 10.28 13.88 -11.67
N ILE A 239 9.59 13.03 -12.42
CA ILE A 239 9.70 12.95 -13.87
C ILE A 239 8.59 13.83 -14.47
N LYS A 240 8.96 14.67 -15.43
CA LYS A 240 8.01 15.39 -16.28
C LYS A 240 7.92 14.70 -17.62
N VAL A 241 6.71 14.40 -18.06
CA VAL A 241 6.40 13.78 -19.34
C VAL A 241 5.64 14.76 -20.23
N PRO A 242 6.27 15.38 -21.25
CA PRO A 242 5.59 16.24 -22.19
C PRO A 242 4.64 15.43 -23.08
N LEU A 243 3.35 15.76 -23.09
CA LEU A 243 2.35 14.98 -23.81
C LEU A 243 2.44 15.12 -25.34
N ALA A 244 3.02 16.23 -25.83
CA ALA A 244 3.27 16.41 -27.26
C ALA A 244 4.41 15.54 -27.78
N ASP A 245 5.39 15.21 -26.92
CA ASP A 245 6.52 14.34 -27.24
C ASP A 245 7.00 13.61 -25.99
N PRO A 246 6.33 12.49 -25.63
CA PRO A 246 6.67 11.72 -24.43
C PRO A 246 8.07 11.11 -24.44
N SER A 247 8.74 11.04 -25.61
CA SER A 247 10.12 10.60 -25.70
C SER A 247 11.11 11.52 -24.95
N LYS A 248 10.69 12.76 -24.65
CA LYS A 248 11.45 13.75 -23.88
C LYS A 248 11.19 13.69 -22.37
N ALA A 249 10.55 12.62 -21.89
CA ALA A 249 10.35 12.41 -20.46
C ALA A 249 11.71 12.43 -19.72
N ALA A 250 11.79 13.20 -18.63
CA ALA A 250 13.04 13.36 -17.88
C ALA A 250 12.78 13.70 -16.41
N VAL A 251 13.74 13.36 -15.54
CA VAL A 251 13.76 13.83 -14.15
C VAL A 251 14.00 15.34 -14.14
N VAL A 252 13.06 16.10 -13.61
CA VAL A 252 13.13 17.58 -13.52
C VAL A 252 13.43 18.08 -12.12
N ARG A 253 13.16 17.26 -11.10
CA ARG A 253 13.35 17.64 -9.70
C ARG A 253 13.66 16.41 -8.84
N ARG A 254 14.46 16.62 -7.80
CA ARG A 254 14.69 15.69 -6.69
C ARG A 254 14.23 16.37 -5.42
N ALA A 255 13.03 16.02 -4.94
CA ALA A 255 12.39 16.69 -3.82
C ALA A 255 12.72 15.97 -2.50
N ASN A 256 13.26 16.70 -1.55
CA ASN A 256 13.50 16.20 -0.20
C ASN A 256 12.23 16.35 0.64
N ILE A 257 11.50 15.25 0.85
CA ILE A 257 10.30 15.22 1.70
C ILE A 257 10.58 14.64 3.09
N PHE A 258 11.82 14.21 3.37
CA PHE A 258 12.21 13.52 4.60
C PHE A 258 12.98 14.39 5.60
N ALA A 259 13.32 15.63 5.24
CA ALA A 259 14.12 16.51 6.10
C ALA A 259 13.55 16.60 7.53
N GLY A 260 14.42 16.43 8.54
CA GLY A 260 14.07 16.53 9.96
C GLY A 260 13.25 15.36 10.53
N LEU A 261 12.99 14.29 9.78
CA LEU A 261 12.40 13.07 10.33
C LEU A 261 13.45 12.27 11.11
N LYS A 262 12.98 11.50 12.09
CA LYS A 262 13.79 10.58 12.89
C LYS A 262 13.42 9.15 12.59
N ASN A 263 14.32 8.21 12.90
CA ASN A 263 14.01 6.79 12.79
C ASN A 263 12.78 6.43 13.61
N ASN A 264 11.93 5.57 13.03
CA ASN A 264 10.77 5.03 13.70
C ASN A 264 11.21 4.03 14.79
N PRO A 265 10.56 4.04 15.99
CA PRO A 265 10.81 3.00 16.99
C PRO A 265 10.39 1.62 16.44
N SER A 266 11.24 0.62 16.65
CA SER A 266 10.98 -0.77 16.29
C SER A 266 10.19 -1.48 17.41
N HIS A 267 9.19 -2.29 17.04
CA HIS A 267 8.44 -3.11 18.01
C HIS A 267 9.09 -4.47 18.30
N GLY A 268 10.13 -4.86 17.56
CA GLY A 268 10.78 -6.17 17.69
C GLY A 268 9.98 -7.34 17.11
N LEU A 269 10.36 -8.55 17.48
CA LEU A 269 9.76 -9.81 17.00
C LEU A 269 8.73 -10.34 18.01
N SER A 270 7.66 -10.99 17.52
CA SER A 270 6.77 -11.79 18.37
C SER A 270 7.51 -13.01 18.95
N ASP A 271 6.98 -13.61 20.02
CA ASP A 271 7.60 -14.83 20.57
C ASP A 271 7.52 -15.99 19.57
N ALA A 272 6.45 -16.09 18.80
CA ALA A 272 6.33 -17.05 17.71
C ALA A 272 7.39 -16.84 16.61
N ASP A 273 7.71 -15.58 16.28
CA ASP A 273 8.78 -15.27 15.31
C ASP A 273 10.17 -15.61 15.88
N LYS A 274 10.40 -15.33 17.16
CA LYS A 274 11.66 -15.70 17.84
C LYS A 274 11.85 -17.22 17.84
N GLU A 275 10.80 -17.97 18.17
CA GLU A 275 10.82 -19.45 18.17
C GLU A 275 11.06 -19.99 16.73
N ALA A 276 10.33 -19.47 15.74
CA ALA A 276 10.52 -19.84 14.33
C ALA A 276 11.94 -19.53 13.84
N ALA A 277 12.49 -18.38 14.18
CA ALA A 277 13.86 -18.00 13.85
C ALA A 277 14.90 -18.91 14.51
N ALA A 278 14.71 -19.25 15.78
CA ALA A 278 15.58 -20.18 16.51
C ALA A 278 15.55 -21.59 15.89
N LYS A 279 14.37 -22.08 15.53
CA LYS A 279 14.19 -23.37 14.85
C LYS A 279 14.86 -23.38 13.47
N SER A 280 14.64 -22.34 12.68
CA SER A 280 15.26 -22.19 11.35
C SER A 280 16.78 -22.12 11.44
N LEU A 281 17.31 -21.41 12.43
CA LEU A 281 18.75 -21.34 12.68
C LEU A 281 19.33 -22.71 13.08
N ALA A 282 18.63 -23.47 13.91
CA ALA A 282 19.03 -24.82 14.29
C ALA A 282 19.09 -25.77 13.07
N VAL A 283 18.08 -25.71 12.20
CA VAL A 283 18.04 -26.47 10.94
C VAL A 283 19.19 -26.06 10.02
N ALA A 284 19.43 -24.75 9.85
CA ALA A 284 20.52 -24.25 9.03
C ALA A 284 21.91 -24.70 9.54
N ARG A 285 22.09 -24.70 10.86
CA ARG A 285 23.33 -25.22 11.49
C ARG A 285 23.52 -26.71 11.23
N ALA A 286 22.48 -27.51 11.42
CA ALA A 286 22.51 -28.97 11.16
C ALA A 286 22.80 -29.25 9.67
N ALA A 287 22.30 -28.42 8.74
CA ALA A 287 22.59 -28.50 7.31
C ALA A 287 23.97 -27.97 6.93
N GLY A 288 24.80 -27.49 7.86
CA GLY A 288 26.13 -26.99 7.61
C GLY A 288 26.16 -25.62 6.92
N ALA A 289 25.10 -24.81 7.04
CA ALA A 289 25.04 -23.46 6.47
C ALA A 289 26.17 -22.55 6.99
N PHE A 290 26.50 -21.53 6.23
CA PHE A 290 27.42 -20.48 6.66
C PHE A 290 26.67 -19.49 7.56
N ILE A 291 27.22 -19.25 8.76
CA ILE A 291 26.60 -18.38 9.77
C ILE A 291 27.65 -17.37 10.24
N ALA A 292 27.22 -16.13 10.39
CA ALA A 292 28.01 -15.03 10.94
C ALA A 292 27.18 -14.25 11.97
N LYS A 293 27.82 -13.47 12.82
CA LYS A 293 27.14 -12.53 13.72
C LYS A 293 26.82 -11.23 13.00
N ASN A 294 25.60 -10.74 13.14
CA ASN A 294 25.27 -9.36 12.79
C ASN A 294 26.02 -8.42 13.76
N PRO A 295 26.92 -7.54 13.27
CA PRO A 295 27.71 -6.71 14.17
C PRO A 295 26.92 -5.63 14.89
N GLN A 296 25.70 -5.32 14.42
CA GLN A 296 24.84 -4.32 15.04
C GLN A 296 23.93 -4.91 16.14
N SER A 297 23.39 -6.11 15.93
CA SER A 297 22.44 -6.74 16.86
C SER A 297 23.04 -7.92 17.64
N GLY A 298 24.21 -8.44 17.24
CA GLY A 298 24.80 -9.66 17.80
C GLY A 298 24.08 -10.96 17.41
N ALA A 299 22.99 -10.87 16.67
CA ALA A 299 22.21 -12.02 16.25
C ALA A 299 22.94 -12.89 15.22
N ASP A 300 22.68 -14.20 15.21
CA ASP A 300 23.17 -15.10 14.17
C ASP A 300 22.48 -14.83 12.83
N LEU A 301 23.26 -14.68 11.78
CA LEU A 301 22.83 -14.55 10.40
C LEU A 301 23.17 -15.80 9.61
N VAL A 302 22.19 -16.45 9.03
CA VAL A 302 22.41 -17.48 8.01
C VAL A 302 22.75 -16.76 6.69
N ILE A 303 23.94 -17.03 6.18
CA ILE A 303 24.41 -16.37 4.95
C ILE A 303 23.82 -17.09 3.74
N PRO A 304 23.11 -16.35 2.86
CA PRO A 304 22.46 -16.96 1.71
C PRO A 304 23.46 -17.63 0.75
N PRO A 305 23.11 -18.77 0.13
CA PRO A 305 23.96 -19.46 -0.83
C PRO A 305 24.48 -18.56 -1.97
N GLN A 306 23.67 -17.60 -2.41
CA GLN A 306 24.01 -16.64 -3.48
C GLN A 306 25.20 -15.75 -3.12
N MET A 307 25.45 -15.49 -1.83
CA MET A 307 26.65 -14.79 -1.37
C MET A 307 27.84 -15.74 -1.21
N ILE A 308 27.59 -16.98 -0.87
CA ILE A 308 28.65 -17.97 -0.60
C ILE A 308 29.23 -18.58 -1.88
N HIS A 309 28.40 -18.89 -2.88
CA HIS A 309 28.84 -19.53 -4.11
C HIS A 309 29.97 -18.74 -4.83
N PRO A 310 29.84 -17.42 -5.09
CA PRO A 310 30.91 -16.63 -5.71
C PRO A 310 32.21 -16.59 -4.88
N MET A 311 32.09 -16.66 -3.55
CA MET A 311 33.26 -16.70 -2.67
C MET A 311 33.98 -18.05 -2.76
N LEU A 312 33.21 -19.16 -2.77
CA LEU A 312 33.75 -20.51 -2.97
C LEU A 312 34.43 -20.63 -4.34
N ASP A 313 33.80 -20.15 -5.39
CA ASP A 313 34.38 -20.11 -6.74
C ASP A 313 35.73 -19.35 -6.79
N SER A 314 35.79 -18.24 -6.04
CA SER A 314 37.01 -17.46 -5.93
C SER A 314 38.13 -18.22 -5.22
N VAL A 315 37.82 -18.95 -4.15
CA VAL A 315 38.79 -19.79 -3.42
C VAL A 315 39.28 -20.95 -4.30
N VAL A 316 38.34 -21.62 -5.02
CA VAL A 316 38.69 -22.70 -5.95
C VAL A 316 39.63 -22.21 -7.04
N LYS A 317 39.36 -21.06 -7.63
CA LYS A 317 40.24 -20.43 -8.64
C LYS A 317 41.60 -20.06 -8.06
N ALA A 318 41.65 -19.47 -6.87
CA ALA A 318 42.89 -19.05 -6.22
C ALA A 318 43.87 -20.21 -5.93
N ARG A 319 43.38 -21.42 -5.67
CA ARG A 319 44.21 -22.62 -5.50
C ARG A 319 44.54 -23.33 -6.81
N GLY A 320 44.24 -22.72 -7.98
CA GLY A 320 44.49 -23.31 -9.30
C GLY A 320 43.57 -24.47 -9.66
N GLY A 321 42.45 -24.65 -8.95
CA GLY A 321 41.47 -25.72 -9.15
C GLY A 321 40.40 -25.39 -10.17
N SER A 322 39.85 -26.44 -10.76
CA SER A 322 38.61 -26.42 -11.52
C SER A 322 37.63 -27.42 -10.87
N GLY A 323 36.32 -27.10 -10.84
CA GLY A 323 35.30 -27.97 -10.27
C GLY A 323 34.64 -27.43 -9.02
N THR A 324 33.92 -28.30 -8.28
CA THR A 324 33.17 -27.93 -7.08
C THR A 324 34.07 -27.68 -5.87
N ALA A 325 33.68 -26.74 -5.03
CA ALA A 325 34.34 -26.46 -3.77
C ALA A 325 34.33 -27.67 -2.83
N ASN A 326 35.44 -27.89 -2.13
CA ASN A 326 35.60 -28.97 -1.15
C ASN A 326 35.48 -28.48 0.30
N ALA A 327 35.68 -29.38 1.27
CA ALA A 327 35.61 -29.05 2.68
C ALA A 327 36.65 -28.02 3.14
N ALA A 328 37.85 -28.04 2.57
CA ALA A 328 38.89 -27.06 2.88
C ALA A 328 38.55 -25.66 2.34
N ASP A 329 37.98 -25.58 1.13
CA ASP A 329 37.46 -24.33 0.55
C ASP A 329 36.36 -23.73 1.43
N SER A 330 35.44 -24.58 1.90
CA SER A 330 34.39 -24.19 2.83
C SER A 330 34.92 -23.71 4.18
N ALA A 331 35.95 -24.39 4.71
CA ALA A 331 36.61 -23.97 5.97
C ALA A 331 37.31 -22.60 5.82
N ALA A 332 37.95 -22.35 4.67
CA ALA A 332 38.56 -21.06 4.38
C ALA A 332 37.54 -19.91 4.37
N ILE A 333 36.36 -20.12 3.75
CA ILE A 333 35.27 -19.14 3.77
C ILE A 333 34.74 -18.93 5.19
N ARG A 334 34.55 -20.01 5.99
CA ARG A 334 34.11 -19.88 7.38
C ARG A 334 35.07 -19.04 8.23
N GLY A 335 36.39 -19.12 7.96
CA GLY A 335 37.39 -18.30 8.65
C GLY A 335 37.30 -16.80 8.35
N VAL A 336 36.77 -16.41 7.19
CA VAL A 336 36.76 -15.00 6.75
C VAL A 336 35.35 -14.39 6.71
N ILE A 337 34.29 -15.19 6.73
CA ILE A 337 32.92 -14.71 6.52
C ILE A 337 32.50 -13.64 7.53
N GLN A 338 32.91 -13.74 8.79
CA GLN A 338 32.60 -12.72 9.80
C GLN A 338 33.26 -11.39 9.45
N ALA A 339 34.51 -11.39 8.94
CA ALA A 339 35.17 -10.16 8.52
C ALA A 339 34.52 -9.53 7.29
N VAL A 340 33.98 -10.36 6.39
CA VAL A 340 33.21 -9.89 5.24
C VAL A 340 31.90 -9.24 5.71
N ILE A 341 31.15 -9.91 6.59
CA ILE A 341 29.92 -9.38 7.16
C ILE A 341 30.19 -8.09 7.94
N ASN A 342 31.22 -8.07 8.78
CA ASN A 342 31.58 -6.84 9.50
C ASN A 342 31.86 -5.68 8.54
N ARG A 343 32.57 -5.90 7.44
CA ARG A 343 32.81 -4.87 6.41
C ARG A 343 31.53 -4.44 5.68
N THR A 344 30.65 -5.38 5.37
CA THR A 344 29.35 -5.10 4.72
C THR A 344 28.47 -4.22 5.61
N PHE A 345 28.47 -4.48 6.92
CA PHE A 345 27.68 -3.72 7.91
C PHE A 345 28.44 -2.50 8.50
N ALA A 346 29.78 -2.45 8.40
CA ALA A 346 30.57 -1.29 8.86
C ALA A 346 30.54 -0.10 7.91
N ALA A 347 29.99 -0.28 6.72
CA ALA A 347 29.73 0.83 5.81
C ALA A 347 28.60 1.70 6.38
N ALA A 348 28.98 2.61 7.24
CA ALA A 348 28.27 3.66 7.93
C ALA A 348 27.36 3.22 9.10
N PRO A 349 27.79 3.38 10.37
CA PRO A 349 26.83 3.58 11.43
C PRO A 349 26.07 4.87 11.10
N ALA A 350 24.74 4.77 10.90
CA ALA A 350 23.92 5.96 10.89
C ALA A 350 24.16 6.71 12.22
N PRO A 351 24.41 8.03 12.21
CA PRO A 351 24.48 8.80 13.43
C PRO A 351 23.25 8.49 14.29
N SER A 352 23.44 8.31 15.59
CA SER A 352 22.32 8.01 16.50
C SER A 352 21.25 9.09 16.34
N GLY A 353 20.06 8.71 15.85
CA GLY A 353 18.95 9.61 15.54
C GLY A 353 18.87 10.12 14.09
N ALA A 354 19.83 9.79 13.23
CA ALA A 354 19.70 10.03 11.79
C ALA A 354 18.73 9.02 11.16
N ILE A 355 18.03 9.47 10.11
CA ILE A 355 17.16 8.62 9.32
C ILE A 355 18.00 7.49 8.70
N SER A 356 17.55 6.25 8.88
CA SER A 356 18.21 5.08 8.30
C SER A 356 18.09 5.07 6.78
N ASP A 357 18.77 4.12 6.14
CA ASP A 357 18.69 3.83 4.71
C ASP A 357 17.27 3.49 4.20
N ARG A 358 16.33 3.27 5.11
CA ARG A 358 14.91 2.96 4.86
C ARG A 358 14.02 4.21 4.73
N SER A 359 14.56 5.38 4.41
CA SER A 359 13.78 6.59 4.22
C SER A 359 13.47 6.78 2.74
N GLN A 360 12.59 5.95 2.26
CA GLN A 360 11.99 5.99 0.93
C GLN A 360 10.51 5.72 1.07
N CYS A 361 9.69 6.16 0.11
CA CYS A 361 8.29 5.77 0.07
C CYS A 361 8.15 4.47 -0.73
N HIS A 362 7.29 3.59 -0.27
CA HIS A 362 6.80 2.50 -1.11
C HIS A 362 5.78 3.09 -2.07
N ASP A 363 4.61 3.51 -1.58
CA ASP A 363 3.59 4.18 -2.37
C ASP A 363 3.42 5.66 -1.98
N ILE A 364 3.11 6.49 -2.98
CA ILE A 364 2.64 7.86 -2.80
C ILE A 364 1.29 7.98 -3.49
N THR A 365 0.21 7.91 -2.73
CA THR A 365 -1.13 8.05 -3.31
C THR A 365 -1.48 9.52 -3.46
N VAL A 366 -1.64 9.95 -4.70
CA VAL A 366 -2.01 11.34 -5.04
C VAL A 366 -3.52 11.50 -5.12
N TYR A 367 -4.01 12.63 -4.63
CA TYR A 367 -5.39 13.06 -4.75
C TYR A 367 -5.45 14.44 -5.44
N PRO A 368 -5.33 14.50 -6.77
CA PRO A 368 -5.15 15.77 -7.51
C PRO A 368 -6.30 16.75 -7.32
N ALA A 369 -7.54 16.26 -7.20
CA ALA A 369 -8.72 17.09 -6.99
C ALA A 369 -8.66 17.92 -5.70
N LEU A 370 -7.87 17.51 -4.71
CA LEU A 370 -7.68 18.20 -3.44
C LEU A 370 -6.27 18.78 -3.28
N GLY A 371 -5.37 18.52 -4.22
CA GLY A 371 -3.98 19.00 -4.18
C GLY A 371 -3.16 18.38 -3.05
N ILE A 372 -3.49 17.16 -2.59
CA ILE A 372 -2.81 16.47 -1.50
C ILE A 372 -2.34 15.08 -1.92
N ALA A 373 -1.36 14.54 -1.19
CA ALA A 373 -0.95 13.16 -1.34
C ALA A 373 -0.63 12.52 0.03
N GLY A 374 -0.83 11.21 0.11
CA GLY A 374 -0.42 10.36 1.23
C GLY A 374 0.81 9.56 0.84
N GLY A 375 1.93 9.77 1.53
CA GLY A 375 3.15 9.00 1.33
C GLY A 375 3.28 7.89 2.37
N ALA A 376 3.24 6.63 1.96
CA ALA A 376 3.56 5.50 2.82
C ALA A 376 5.04 5.17 2.65
N CYS A 377 5.85 5.57 3.62
CA CYS A 377 7.29 5.71 3.44
C CYS A 377 8.06 4.85 4.43
N GLU A 378 7.96 3.54 4.27
CA GLU A 378 8.60 2.49 5.09
C GLU A 378 8.55 2.73 6.62
N GLY A 379 9.12 3.82 7.11
CA GLY A 379 9.14 4.17 8.54
C GLY A 379 8.09 5.22 8.94
N HIS A 380 7.39 5.85 7.99
CA HIS A 380 6.49 6.97 8.27
C HIS A 380 5.31 7.03 7.30
N GLY A 381 4.18 7.51 7.79
CA GLY A 381 3.08 8.03 6.98
C GLY A 381 3.23 9.55 6.82
N LEU A 382 3.23 10.04 5.59
CA LEU A 382 3.37 11.46 5.26
C LEU A 382 2.09 12.02 4.66
N LEU A 383 1.76 13.26 5.02
CA LEU A 383 0.77 14.07 4.30
C LEU A 383 1.51 15.16 3.52
N LEU A 384 1.28 15.24 2.23
CA LEU A 384 1.96 16.16 1.32
C LEU A 384 0.95 17.13 0.69
N ASP A 385 1.38 18.37 0.46
CA ASP A 385 0.76 19.32 -0.47
C ASP A 385 1.43 19.15 -1.84
N ILE A 386 0.64 18.85 -2.85
CA ILE A 386 1.07 18.63 -4.22
C ILE A 386 0.43 19.65 -5.20
N SER A 387 -0.01 20.79 -4.69
CA SER A 387 -0.60 21.88 -5.50
C SER A 387 0.37 22.42 -6.56
N ASP A 388 1.68 22.25 -6.33
CA ASP A 388 2.75 22.35 -7.31
C ASP A 388 3.40 20.95 -7.42
N PRO A 389 3.16 20.20 -8.50
CA PRO A 389 3.68 18.84 -8.64
C PRO A 389 5.21 18.75 -8.68
N VAL A 390 5.90 19.84 -8.99
CA VAL A 390 7.38 19.86 -9.03
C VAL A 390 7.98 20.21 -7.68
N ASN A 391 7.21 20.82 -6.79
CA ASN A 391 7.67 21.22 -5.45
C ASN A 391 6.72 20.72 -4.35
N PRO A 392 6.57 19.39 -4.16
CA PRO A 392 5.73 18.85 -3.09
C PRO A 392 6.26 19.29 -1.71
N ILE A 393 5.34 19.64 -0.79
CA ILE A 393 5.65 20.10 0.55
C ILE A 393 5.07 19.13 1.56
N ARG A 394 5.88 18.64 2.50
CA ARG A 394 5.39 17.82 3.60
C ARG A 394 4.62 18.69 4.61
N LEU A 395 3.33 18.40 4.78
CA LEU A 395 2.43 19.05 5.74
C LEU A 395 2.50 18.42 7.12
N ASP A 396 2.62 17.08 7.14
CA ASP A 396 2.71 16.30 8.38
C ASP A 396 3.44 14.97 8.16
N ALA A 397 3.87 14.38 9.28
CA ALA A 397 4.44 13.05 9.31
C ALA A 397 4.03 12.35 10.61
N VAL A 398 3.66 11.07 10.51
CA VAL A 398 3.33 10.21 11.63
C VAL A 398 4.20 8.96 11.60
N ALA A 399 4.46 8.41 12.78
CA ALA A 399 5.16 7.16 12.98
C ALA A 399 4.38 6.30 13.97
N ASP A 400 4.46 4.98 13.83
CA ASP A 400 3.79 4.03 14.71
C ASP A 400 4.72 2.88 15.06
N SER A 401 4.88 2.62 16.36
CA SER A 401 5.72 1.53 16.85
C SER A 401 5.16 0.14 16.56
N ASN A 402 3.89 0.02 16.16
CA ASN A 402 3.27 -1.24 15.74
C ASN A 402 3.50 -1.53 14.24
N PHE A 403 3.88 -0.52 13.46
CA PHE A 403 4.14 -0.67 12.03
C PHE A 403 5.59 -1.04 11.78
N ALA A 404 5.80 -2.03 10.92
CA ALA A 404 7.11 -2.43 10.43
C ALA A 404 7.45 -1.82 9.07
N TYR A 405 6.45 -1.61 8.22
CA TYR A 405 6.64 -1.16 6.86
C TYR A 405 5.41 -0.41 6.32
N TRP A 406 5.45 0.91 6.36
CA TRP A 406 4.41 1.76 5.76
C TRP A 406 4.41 1.59 4.25
N HIS A 407 3.34 0.99 3.72
CA HIS A 407 3.31 0.47 2.35
C HIS A 407 2.43 1.28 1.40
N SER A 408 1.14 1.40 1.69
CA SER A 408 0.19 2.12 0.84
C SER A 408 -0.65 3.11 1.62
N ALA A 409 -1.31 4.03 0.90
CA ALA A 409 -2.15 5.06 1.48
C ALA A 409 -3.47 5.19 0.70
N THR A 410 -4.59 5.45 1.38
CA THR A 410 -5.91 5.65 0.75
C THR A 410 -6.66 6.74 1.49
N PHE A 411 -7.05 7.81 0.77
CA PHE A 411 -7.96 8.82 1.32
C PHE A 411 -9.40 8.36 1.26
N ASN A 412 -10.26 8.88 2.15
CA ASN A 412 -11.69 8.82 1.89
C ASN A 412 -12.08 9.89 0.84
N ASN A 413 -13.31 9.81 0.31
CA ASN A 413 -13.70 10.64 -0.84
C ASN A 413 -13.71 12.16 -0.58
N ASP A 414 -13.88 12.60 0.65
CA ASP A 414 -13.83 14.03 0.99
C ASP A 414 -12.46 14.52 1.46
N GLY A 415 -11.48 13.62 1.56
CA GLY A 415 -10.10 13.93 1.97
C GLY A 415 -9.95 14.30 3.44
N THR A 416 -10.92 13.93 4.28
CA THR A 416 -10.88 14.19 5.73
C THR A 416 -10.27 13.06 6.52
N LYS A 417 -10.03 11.91 5.87
CA LYS A 417 -9.38 10.73 6.45
C LYS A 417 -8.32 10.17 5.52
N LEU A 418 -7.33 9.54 6.13
CA LEU A 418 -6.26 8.84 5.45
C LEU A 418 -5.96 7.53 6.18
N LEU A 419 -5.94 6.44 5.43
CA LEU A 419 -5.57 5.11 5.89
C LEU A 419 -4.19 4.79 5.35
N PHE A 420 -3.34 4.17 6.19
CA PHE A 420 -2.05 3.61 5.78
C PHE A 420 -2.01 2.12 6.10
N SER A 421 -1.44 1.32 5.21
CA SER A 421 -1.23 -0.11 5.43
C SER A 421 0.17 -0.42 5.93
N ASP A 422 0.29 -1.46 6.78
CA ASP A 422 1.55 -2.05 7.24
C ASP A 422 1.81 -3.36 6.52
N GLU A 423 2.73 -3.35 5.57
CA GLU A 423 3.19 -4.54 4.86
C GLU A 423 4.33 -5.23 5.61
N TRP A 424 4.08 -5.75 6.77
CA TRP A 424 5.09 -6.41 7.58
C TRP A 424 5.90 -7.45 6.80
N GLY A 425 7.22 -7.24 6.77
CA GLY A 425 8.14 -8.19 6.13
C GLY A 425 8.06 -8.25 4.62
N GLY A 426 7.49 -7.23 3.96
CA GLY A 426 7.37 -7.18 2.50
C GLY A 426 6.56 -8.36 1.95
N GLY A 427 5.44 -8.70 2.60
CA GLY A 427 4.59 -9.81 2.21
C GLY A 427 5.20 -11.21 2.40
N SER A 428 6.37 -11.32 3.01
CA SER A 428 7.08 -12.60 3.18
C SER A 428 6.93 -13.22 4.58
N SER A 429 6.08 -12.64 5.44
CA SER A 429 5.88 -13.10 6.82
C SER A 429 4.41 -13.29 7.16
N PRO A 430 4.05 -14.35 7.91
CA PRO A 430 2.70 -14.52 8.43
C PRO A 430 2.47 -13.53 9.58
N LYS A 431 1.36 -12.77 9.55
CA LYS A 431 0.98 -11.83 10.61
C LYS A 431 -0.52 -11.86 10.94
N CYS A 432 -1.21 -12.93 10.55
CA CYS A 432 -2.60 -13.20 10.90
C CYS A 432 -2.79 -14.44 11.78
N ARG A 433 -1.72 -14.97 12.39
CA ARG A 433 -1.83 -16.13 13.29
C ARG A 433 -2.57 -15.75 14.57
N ALA A 434 -3.13 -16.71 15.26
CA ALA A 434 -3.87 -16.48 16.51
C ALA A 434 -3.06 -15.74 17.59
N GLY A 435 -1.74 -15.93 17.62
CA GLY A 435 -0.83 -15.29 18.58
C GLY A 435 -0.26 -13.95 18.11
N ASP A 436 -0.52 -13.52 16.89
CA ASP A 436 -0.03 -12.24 16.40
C ASP A 436 -0.88 -11.07 16.96
N LYS A 437 -0.22 -9.97 17.28
CA LYS A 437 -0.93 -8.75 17.69
C LYS A 437 -1.79 -8.22 16.54
N PRO A 438 -3.03 -7.83 16.81
CA PRO A 438 -3.93 -7.36 15.76
C PRO A 438 -3.46 -6.06 15.08
N GLU A 439 -2.65 -5.24 15.75
CA GLU A 439 -2.10 -4.01 15.19
C GLU A 439 -0.97 -4.24 14.18
N TRP A 440 -0.42 -5.47 14.12
CA TRP A 440 0.72 -5.80 13.27
C TRP A 440 0.28 -6.28 11.88
N GLY A 441 0.84 -5.70 10.83
CA GLY A 441 0.41 -5.94 9.45
C GLY A 441 -1.05 -5.52 9.21
N ALA A 442 -1.48 -4.43 9.84
CA ALA A 442 -2.83 -3.89 9.82
C ALA A 442 -2.87 -2.55 9.06
N ASP A 443 -4.04 -1.98 8.92
CA ASP A 443 -4.22 -0.59 8.53
C ASP A 443 -4.27 0.31 9.74
N ALA A 444 -3.67 1.51 9.65
CA ALA A 444 -3.86 2.58 10.62
C ALA A 444 -4.70 3.70 10.00
N ILE A 445 -5.78 4.06 10.65
CA ILE A 445 -6.75 5.06 10.19
C ILE A 445 -6.52 6.38 10.93
N PHE A 446 -6.42 7.46 10.16
CA PHE A 446 -6.22 8.82 10.66
C PHE A 446 -7.34 9.73 10.16
N THR A 447 -7.75 10.72 10.98
CA THR A 447 -8.46 11.92 10.51
C THR A 447 -7.46 13.00 10.15
N ILE A 448 -7.81 13.85 9.20
CA ILE A 448 -7.02 15.01 8.79
C ILE A 448 -7.70 16.26 9.35
N GLU A 449 -7.06 16.91 10.32
CA GLU A 449 -7.56 18.10 10.97
C GLU A 449 -6.50 19.20 10.93
N ASN A 450 -6.81 20.33 10.31
CA ASN A 450 -5.86 21.44 10.13
C ASN A 450 -4.52 20.99 9.49
N LYS A 451 -4.60 20.16 8.46
CA LYS A 451 -3.44 19.56 7.75
C LYS A 451 -2.56 18.69 8.68
N LYS A 452 -3.12 18.10 9.73
CA LYS A 452 -2.46 17.19 10.67
C LYS A 452 -3.19 15.86 10.75
N LEU A 453 -2.42 14.80 10.81
CA LEU A 453 -2.90 13.42 10.93
C LEU A 453 -3.15 13.10 12.42
N LYS A 454 -4.36 12.68 12.74
CA LYS A 454 -4.76 12.23 14.07
C LYS A 454 -5.20 10.78 14.04
N PHE A 455 -4.44 9.90 14.68
CA PHE A 455 -4.75 8.48 14.77
C PHE A 455 -6.13 8.25 15.38
N GLN A 456 -6.89 7.31 14.81
CA GLN A 456 -8.22 6.92 15.25
C GLN A 456 -8.28 5.47 15.69
N SER A 457 -7.90 4.54 14.83
CA SER A 457 -7.96 3.08 15.10
C SER A 457 -7.10 2.30 14.10
N TYR A 458 -7.06 0.99 14.32
CA TYR A 458 -6.57 0.04 13.32
C TYR A 458 -7.72 -0.77 12.72
N TYR A 459 -7.51 -1.21 11.48
CA TYR A 459 -8.29 -2.28 10.89
C TYR A 459 -7.39 -3.46 10.57
N LYS A 460 -7.83 -4.68 10.88
CA LYS A 460 -7.15 -5.94 10.57
C LYS A 460 -8.15 -6.94 10.03
N LEU A 461 -7.74 -7.68 9.00
CA LEU A 461 -8.47 -8.85 8.52
C LEU A 461 -8.89 -9.73 9.73
N PRO A 462 -10.20 -10.03 9.91
CA PRO A 462 -10.67 -10.76 11.09
C PRO A 462 -10.21 -12.22 11.14
N ALA A 463 -10.09 -12.89 9.98
CA ALA A 463 -9.76 -14.31 9.91
C ALA A 463 -8.35 -14.58 10.44
N VAL A 464 -8.24 -15.66 11.23
CA VAL A 464 -6.95 -16.21 11.65
C VAL A 464 -6.42 -17.11 10.54
N GLN A 465 -5.17 -16.89 10.15
CA GLN A 465 -4.49 -17.65 9.10
C GLN A 465 -3.38 -18.54 9.67
N THR A 466 -2.86 -19.43 8.87
CA THR A 466 -1.78 -20.34 9.26
C THR A 466 -0.40 -19.69 9.18
N ALA A 467 0.64 -20.38 9.63
CA ALA A 467 2.03 -19.94 9.46
C ALA A 467 2.54 -20.06 8.00
N ASN A 468 1.78 -20.71 7.13
CA ASN A 468 2.12 -20.89 5.70
C ASN A 468 1.45 -19.82 4.80
N GLU A 469 0.76 -18.85 5.39
CA GLU A 469 0.07 -17.79 4.68
C GLU A 469 0.67 -16.45 5.04
N ASN A 470 1.25 -15.75 4.04
CA ASN A 470 1.53 -14.33 4.19
C ASN A 470 0.19 -13.59 4.23
N CYS A 471 -0.02 -12.82 5.27
CA CYS A 471 -1.26 -12.09 5.48
C CYS A 471 -0.95 -10.79 6.19
N VAL A 472 -0.87 -9.72 5.41
CA VAL A 472 -0.69 -8.34 5.87
C VAL A 472 -1.50 -7.41 4.98
N ALA A 473 -1.82 -6.21 5.46
CA ALA A 473 -2.50 -5.18 4.68
C ALA A 473 -1.68 -4.78 3.45
N HIS A 474 -2.30 -4.71 2.28
CA HIS A 474 -1.66 -4.36 1.01
C HIS A 474 -2.52 -3.36 0.22
N ASN A 475 -2.51 -3.40 -1.12
CA ASN A 475 -3.16 -2.39 -1.95
C ASN A 475 -4.67 -2.61 -2.08
N GLY A 476 -5.40 -1.50 -2.24
CA GLY A 476 -6.84 -1.51 -2.44
C GLY A 476 -7.36 -0.15 -2.92
N SER A 477 -8.68 -0.03 -3.04
CA SER A 477 -9.33 1.21 -3.42
C SER A 477 -10.67 1.41 -2.72
N LEU A 478 -11.19 2.64 -2.78
CA LEU A 478 -12.56 2.88 -2.40
C LEU A 478 -13.52 2.17 -3.36
N ILE A 479 -14.58 1.61 -2.79
CA ILE A 479 -15.80 1.27 -3.53
C ILE A 479 -16.73 2.49 -3.45
N PRO A 480 -17.25 3.01 -4.57
CA PRO A 480 -18.02 4.24 -4.58
C PRO A 480 -19.45 4.07 -4.00
N ILE A 481 -19.55 3.60 -2.77
CA ILE A 481 -20.83 3.50 -2.05
C ILE A 481 -21.25 4.91 -1.62
N PRO A 482 -22.42 5.40 -2.04
CA PRO A 482 -22.84 6.77 -1.75
C PRO A 482 -22.86 7.09 -0.26
N GLY A 483 -22.16 8.17 0.12
CA GLY A 483 -22.18 8.69 1.50
C GLY A 483 -21.58 7.76 2.56
N ARG A 484 -20.78 6.79 2.16
CA ARG A 484 -20.00 5.89 3.04
C ARG A 484 -18.57 5.80 2.57
N ASP A 485 -17.66 5.54 3.49
CA ASP A 485 -16.26 5.23 3.19
C ASP A 485 -16.11 3.70 3.25
N VAL A 486 -16.19 3.06 2.09
CA VAL A 486 -16.06 1.61 1.93
C VAL A 486 -14.83 1.33 1.08
N MET A 487 -13.96 0.46 1.56
CA MET A 487 -12.74 0.05 0.88
C MET A 487 -12.75 -1.44 0.55
N VAL A 488 -12.25 -1.80 -0.62
CA VAL A 488 -11.81 -3.16 -0.93
C VAL A 488 -10.29 -3.19 -0.85
N GLN A 489 -9.73 -4.22 -0.19
CA GLN A 489 -8.30 -4.33 0.05
C GLN A 489 -7.83 -5.78 -0.03
N SER A 490 -6.61 -5.94 -0.53
CA SER A 490 -5.91 -7.21 -0.60
C SER A 490 -5.09 -7.47 0.68
N TRP A 491 -4.97 -8.74 1.03
CA TRP A 491 -4.29 -9.25 2.22
C TRP A 491 -3.39 -10.44 1.87
N TYR A 492 -2.78 -10.43 0.69
CA TYR A 492 -1.99 -11.56 0.21
C TYR A 492 -2.80 -12.87 0.26
N GLN A 493 -2.26 -13.93 0.91
CA GLN A 493 -2.98 -15.20 1.10
C GLN A 493 -4.10 -15.14 2.15
N GLY A 494 -4.29 -14.01 2.83
CA GLY A 494 -5.52 -13.71 3.56
C GLY A 494 -6.69 -13.29 2.67
N GLY A 495 -6.44 -13.18 1.35
CA GLY A 495 -7.47 -12.92 0.35
C GLY A 495 -7.86 -11.45 0.23
N ILE A 496 -9.15 -11.20 0.07
CA ILE A 496 -9.75 -9.89 -0.16
C ILE A 496 -10.74 -9.58 0.97
N SER A 497 -10.64 -8.38 1.54
CA SER A 497 -11.58 -7.86 2.51
C SER A 497 -12.25 -6.58 1.99
N VAL A 498 -13.54 -6.46 2.17
CA VAL A 498 -14.30 -5.22 1.97
C VAL A 498 -14.74 -4.74 3.34
N PHE A 499 -14.39 -3.53 3.71
CA PHE A 499 -14.74 -2.99 5.01
C PHE A 499 -15.25 -1.55 4.93
N ASP A 500 -16.15 -1.23 5.84
CA ASP A 500 -16.70 0.11 6.06
C ASP A 500 -15.90 0.80 7.17
N TRP A 501 -15.29 1.94 6.85
CA TRP A 501 -14.56 2.80 7.77
C TRP A 501 -15.13 4.23 7.84
N THR A 502 -16.45 4.33 7.56
CA THR A 502 -17.19 5.58 7.70
C THR A 502 -17.05 6.14 9.11
N ASP A 503 -17.17 5.25 10.13
CA ASP A 503 -16.69 5.53 11.47
C ASP A 503 -15.20 5.13 11.57
N ALA A 504 -14.33 6.14 11.57
CA ALA A 504 -12.89 5.91 11.64
C ALA A 504 -12.42 5.20 12.92
N LYS A 505 -13.24 5.14 13.97
CA LYS A 505 -12.91 4.46 15.24
C LYS A 505 -13.35 3.01 15.27
N HIS A 506 -14.33 2.64 14.46
CA HIS A 506 -14.94 1.31 14.47
C HIS A 506 -15.10 0.76 13.04
N PRO A 507 -13.99 0.56 12.31
CA PRO A 507 -14.05 -0.06 10.98
C PRO A 507 -14.56 -1.49 11.09
N MET A 508 -15.34 -1.94 10.09
CA MET A 508 -16.01 -3.24 10.14
C MET A 508 -15.96 -3.93 8.78
N GLU A 509 -15.57 -5.21 8.75
CA GLU A 509 -15.66 -6.03 7.54
C GLU A 509 -17.12 -6.26 7.15
N ILE A 510 -17.44 -6.10 5.88
CA ILE A 510 -18.79 -6.27 5.34
C ILE A 510 -18.87 -7.33 4.22
N ALA A 511 -17.75 -7.65 3.59
CA ALA A 511 -17.65 -8.74 2.62
C ALA A 511 -16.21 -9.27 2.56
N SER A 512 -16.04 -10.52 2.13
CA SER A 512 -14.72 -11.13 1.99
C SER A 512 -14.70 -12.25 0.98
N PHE A 513 -13.51 -12.49 0.42
CA PHE A 513 -13.17 -13.68 -0.36
C PHE A 513 -11.76 -14.12 -0.01
N ASP A 514 -11.57 -15.41 0.20
CA ASP A 514 -10.27 -15.99 0.48
C ASP A 514 -10.09 -17.32 -0.24
N ARG A 515 -8.86 -17.59 -0.57
CA ARG A 515 -8.39 -18.85 -1.12
C ARG A 515 -7.27 -19.39 -0.25
N GLY A 516 -7.35 -20.66 0.13
CA GLY A 516 -6.34 -21.29 0.98
C GLY A 516 -4.92 -21.19 0.41
N PRO A 517 -3.91 -21.47 1.25
CA PRO A 517 -2.50 -21.26 0.91
C PRO A 517 -2.09 -21.97 -0.37
N VAL A 518 -1.12 -21.40 -1.08
CA VAL A 518 -0.57 -22.00 -2.31
C VAL A 518 0.10 -23.34 -2.02
N ASP A 519 0.78 -23.46 -0.86
CA ASP A 519 1.55 -24.63 -0.45
C ASP A 519 1.21 -25.00 1.02
N SER A 520 0.95 -26.27 1.28
CA SER A 520 0.60 -26.75 2.62
C SER A 520 1.79 -26.93 3.56
N THR A 521 3.02 -26.96 3.04
CA THR A 521 4.23 -27.35 3.79
C THR A 521 5.14 -26.18 4.11
N ARG A 522 5.04 -25.09 3.35
CA ARG A 522 5.87 -23.90 3.51
C ARG A 522 5.10 -22.65 3.10
N MET A 523 5.54 -21.53 3.61
CA MET A 523 5.04 -20.26 3.11
C MET A 523 5.58 -20.02 1.69
N ALA A 524 4.65 -19.92 0.73
CA ALA A 524 4.92 -19.55 -0.64
C ALA A 524 4.29 -18.16 -0.91
N MET A 525 4.89 -17.40 -1.80
CA MET A 525 4.30 -16.13 -2.24
C MET A 525 3.02 -16.42 -3.04
N GLY A 526 1.90 -15.82 -2.64
CA GLY A 526 0.60 -16.05 -3.27
C GLY A 526 -0.49 -15.15 -2.70
N GLY A 527 -1.70 -15.34 -3.19
CA GLY A 527 -2.87 -14.56 -2.80
C GLY A 527 -3.00 -13.24 -3.55
N SER A 528 -3.85 -12.36 -3.06
CA SER A 528 -4.15 -11.08 -3.70
C SER A 528 -3.00 -10.07 -3.49
N TRP A 529 -2.33 -9.65 -4.57
CA TRP A 529 -1.39 -8.53 -4.57
C TRP A 529 -2.14 -7.20 -4.40
N SER A 530 -3.17 -7.00 -5.23
CA SER A 530 -4.00 -5.81 -5.21
C SER A 530 -5.41 -6.12 -5.66
N VAL A 531 -6.35 -5.30 -5.24
CA VAL A 531 -7.74 -5.37 -5.68
C VAL A 531 -8.32 -3.96 -5.79
N TYR A 532 -8.94 -3.67 -6.91
CA TYR A 532 -9.52 -2.35 -7.17
C TYR A 532 -10.95 -2.48 -7.67
N TRP A 533 -11.80 -1.54 -7.22
CA TRP A 533 -13.09 -1.33 -7.85
C TRP A 533 -12.89 -0.59 -9.17
N TYR A 534 -13.30 -1.22 -10.26
CA TYR A 534 -13.29 -0.58 -11.57
C TYR A 534 -14.60 -0.84 -12.31
N ASN A 535 -15.35 0.25 -12.59
CA ASN A 535 -16.54 0.26 -13.43
C ASN A 535 -17.64 -0.76 -13.06
N GLY A 536 -17.72 -1.18 -11.80
CA GLY A 536 -18.78 -2.05 -11.28
C GLY A 536 -18.33 -3.42 -10.79
N SER A 537 -17.03 -3.73 -10.92
CA SER A 537 -16.44 -4.98 -10.47
C SER A 537 -15.20 -4.74 -9.62
N MET A 538 -14.88 -5.67 -8.76
CA MET A 538 -13.62 -5.75 -8.03
C MET A 538 -12.69 -6.68 -8.81
N ILE A 539 -11.56 -6.16 -9.26
CA ILE A 539 -10.59 -6.90 -10.07
C ILE A 539 -9.30 -7.01 -9.27
N SER A 540 -8.84 -8.23 -9.04
CA SER A 540 -7.68 -8.55 -8.22
C SER A 540 -6.58 -9.20 -9.04
N SER A 541 -5.34 -8.73 -8.83
CA SER A 541 -4.13 -9.42 -9.27
C SER A 541 -3.77 -10.48 -8.24
N GLU A 542 -3.91 -11.73 -8.62
CA GLU A 542 -3.51 -12.87 -7.80
C GLU A 542 -2.08 -13.29 -8.16
N ILE A 543 -1.20 -13.23 -7.16
CA ILE A 543 0.26 -13.34 -7.29
C ILE A 543 0.72 -14.56 -8.06
N ALA A 544 0.21 -15.74 -7.68
CA ALA A 544 0.70 -17.02 -8.20
C ALA A 544 -0.19 -17.60 -9.31
N ARG A 545 -1.44 -17.13 -9.40
CA ARG A 545 -2.47 -17.79 -10.22
C ARG A 545 -2.87 -16.97 -11.44
N GLY A 546 -3.15 -15.64 -11.31
CA GLY A 546 -3.51 -14.82 -12.45
C GLY A 546 -4.41 -13.63 -12.08
N LEU A 547 -5.62 -13.56 -12.63
CA LEU A 547 -6.56 -12.47 -12.40
C LEU A 547 -7.88 -13.02 -11.84
N ASP A 548 -8.36 -12.44 -10.75
CA ASP A 548 -9.66 -12.74 -10.16
C ASP A 548 -10.61 -11.57 -10.33
N VAL A 549 -11.89 -11.86 -10.59
CA VAL A 549 -12.93 -10.84 -10.68
C VAL A 549 -14.07 -11.21 -9.73
N ALA A 550 -14.53 -10.24 -8.98
CA ALA A 550 -15.61 -10.40 -8.02
C ALA A 550 -16.58 -9.23 -8.04
N GLU A 551 -17.76 -9.44 -7.50
CA GLU A 551 -18.75 -8.41 -7.26
C GLU A 551 -19.37 -8.53 -5.86
N LEU A 552 -19.86 -7.42 -5.32
CA LEU A 552 -20.64 -7.41 -4.10
C LEU A 552 -22.02 -8.01 -4.34
N VAL A 553 -22.54 -8.71 -3.35
CA VAL A 553 -23.94 -9.14 -3.30
C VAL A 553 -24.65 -8.44 -2.15
N PRO A 554 -25.97 -8.19 -2.26
CA PRO A 554 -26.74 -7.54 -1.19
C PRO A 554 -26.65 -8.33 0.12
N SER A 555 -26.57 -7.60 1.22
CA SER A 555 -26.50 -8.17 2.57
C SER A 555 -27.12 -7.21 3.59
N GLN A 556 -27.12 -7.60 4.87
CA GLN A 556 -27.51 -6.68 5.95
C GLN A 556 -26.64 -5.41 6.02
N TYR A 557 -25.41 -5.45 5.45
CA TYR A 557 -24.45 -4.35 5.49
C TYR A 557 -24.54 -3.43 4.29
N ILE A 558 -25.01 -3.93 3.14
CA ILE A 558 -25.07 -3.20 1.88
C ILE A 558 -26.30 -3.60 1.07
N SER A 559 -27.08 -2.64 0.62
CA SER A 559 -28.27 -2.90 -0.18
C SER A 559 -27.97 -3.01 -1.67
N GLN A 560 -28.91 -3.60 -2.43
CA GLN A 560 -28.83 -3.62 -3.89
C GLN A 560 -28.79 -2.20 -4.47
N ASN A 561 -29.55 -1.25 -3.90
CA ASN A 561 -29.53 0.14 -4.38
C ASN A 561 -28.19 0.83 -4.15
N GLU A 562 -27.46 0.52 -3.07
CA GLU A 562 -26.11 1.01 -2.83
C GLU A 562 -25.14 0.45 -3.87
N ILE A 563 -25.23 -0.84 -4.19
CA ILE A 563 -24.41 -1.50 -5.23
C ILE A 563 -24.72 -0.91 -6.61
N ASP A 564 -26.02 -0.73 -6.95
CA ASP A 564 -26.43 -0.17 -8.23
C ASP A 564 -25.98 1.29 -8.38
N ALA A 565 -26.05 2.08 -7.32
CA ALA A 565 -25.54 3.45 -7.31
C ALA A 565 -24.01 3.47 -7.48
N ALA A 566 -23.28 2.58 -6.84
CA ALA A 566 -21.83 2.44 -7.05
C ALA A 566 -21.50 2.10 -8.51
N LYS A 567 -22.29 1.22 -9.15
CA LYS A 567 -22.11 0.84 -10.56
C LYS A 567 -22.37 1.98 -11.56
N THR A 568 -23.01 3.09 -11.15
CA THR A 568 -23.18 4.28 -12.00
C THR A 568 -21.90 5.09 -12.15
N VAL A 569 -20.97 4.97 -11.22
CA VAL A 569 -19.66 5.63 -11.29
C VAL A 569 -18.79 4.92 -12.31
N LYS A 570 -18.31 5.67 -13.31
CA LYS A 570 -17.48 5.15 -14.40
C LYS A 570 -16.22 5.97 -14.55
N TRP A 571 -15.10 5.30 -14.62
CA TRP A 571 -13.80 5.90 -14.89
C TRP A 571 -13.27 5.50 -16.26
N THR A 572 -12.59 6.41 -16.94
CA THR A 572 -11.91 6.12 -18.21
C THR A 572 -10.57 5.43 -17.98
N TYR A 573 -9.96 5.65 -16.81
CA TYR A 573 -8.76 4.97 -16.36
C TYR A 573 -8.69 5.00 -14.82
N LEU A 574 -7.89 4.10 -14.25
CA LEU A 574 -7.57 4.06 -12.82
C LEU A 574 -6.15 3.52 -12.65
N ASN A 575 -5.37 4.18 -11.80
CA ASN A 575 -4.04 3.76 -11.39
C ASN A 575 -4.03 3.44 -9.88
N ALA A 576 -3.17 2.53 -9.46
CA ALA A 576 -3.06 2.06 -8.09
C ALA A 576 -2.86 3.20 -7.07
N GLN A 577 -1.95 4.13 -7.35
CA GLN A 577 -1.63 5.27 -6.47
C GLN A 577 -2.32 6.58 -6.92
N GLY A 578 -3.34 6.49 -7.78
CA GLY A 578 -4.12 7.63 -8.27
C GLY A 578 -5.53 7.59 -7.72
N GLN A 579 -5.87 8.49 -6.78
CA GLN A 579 -7.21 8.52 -6.22
C GLN A 579 -8.10 9.51 -7.00
N PRO A 580 -9.15 9.01 -7.71
CA PRO A 580 -10.12 9.88 -8.35
C PRO A 580 -11.10 10.44 -7.32
N LYS A 581 -11.60 11.65 -7.57
CA LYS A 581 -12.78 12.17 -6.87
C LYS A 581 -14.01 11.39 -7.32
N ILE A 582 -14.71 10.78 -6.38
CA ILE A 582 -15.94 10.04 -6.66
C ILE A 582 -17.11 11.02 -6.71
N GLU A 583 -17.79 11.03 -7.85
CA GLU A 583 -19.03 11.77 -8.06
C GLU A 583 -20.09 10.81 -8.61
N TRP A 584 -21.25 10.83 -8.00
CA TRP A 584 -22.35 9.95 -8.40
C TRP A 584 -23.27 10.67 -9.37
N PRO A 585 -23.50 10.13 -10.57
CA PRO A 585 -24.54 10.62 -11.47
C PRO A 585 -25.92 10.56 -10.81
N ALA A 586 -26.76 11.54 -11.11
CA ALA A 586 -28.13 11.52 -10.65
C ALA A 586 -28.83 10.23 -11.13
N SER A 587 -29.34 9.44 -10.19
CA SER A 587 -30.02 8.17 -10.47
C SER A 587 -31.01 7.82 -9.36
N PHE A 588 -32.01 7.04 -9.69
CA PHE A 588 -32.96 6.54 -8.68
C PHE A 588 -32.29 5.59 -7.69
N SER A 589 -31.30 4.81 -8.14
CA SER A 589 -30.51 3.98 -7.24
C SER A 589 -29.75 4.81 -6.20
N LEU A 590 -29.22 5.99 -6.58
CA LEU A 590 -28.58 6.92 -5.65
C LEU A 590 -29.57 7.41 -4.57
N ALA A 591 -30.75 7.85 -4.95
CA ALA A 591 -31.76 8.29 -3.99
C ALA A 591 -32.24 7.14 -3.09
N LYS A 592 -32.52 5.97 -3.67
CA LYS A 592 -32.92 4.77 -2.92
C LYS A 592 -31.85 4.29 -1.95
N SER A 593 -30.55 4.40 -2.33
CA SER A 593 -29.44 4.01 -1.46
C SER A 593 -29.41 4.80 -0.15
N TYR A 594 -29.68 6.11 -0.21
CA TYR A 594 -29.77 6.92 1.00
C TYR A 594 -30.98 6.57 1.89
N ALA A 595 -32.12 6.23 1.29
CA ALA A 595 -33.26 5.74 2.03
C ALA A 595 -32.98 4.41 2.74
N ASP A 596 -32.28 3.49 2.08
CA ASP A 596 -31.83 2.22 2.65
C ASP A 596 -30.86 2.42 3.83
N GLN A 597 -29.97 3.41 3.72
CA GLN A 597 -29.04 3.73 4.80
C GLN A 597 -29.75 4.37 6.01
N LEU A 598 -30.76 5.21 5.80
CA LEU A 598 -31.59 5.77 6.87
C LEU A 598 -32.35 4.66 7.59
N GLU A 599 -32.91 3.69 6.85
CA GLU A 599 -33.57 2.50 7.44
C GLU A 599 -32.58 1.69 8.28
N ARG A 600 -31.40 1.36 7.72
CA ARG A 600 -30.38 0.58 8.43
C ARG A 600 -29.93 1.26 9.72
N LYS A 601 -29.92 2.59 9.77
CA LYS A 601 -29.62 3.36 10.98
C LYS A 601 -30.70 3.23 12.06
N GLY A 602 -31.93 2.89 11.67
CA GLY A 602 -33.03 2.56 12.58
C GLY A 602 -33.64 3.74 13.32
N CYS A 603 -33.34 4.97 12.92
CA CYS A 603 -33.84 6.17 13.62
C CYS A 603 -34.97 6.89 12.86
N VAL A 604 -35.32 6.46 11.66
CA VAL A 604 -36.53 6.89 10.95
C VAL A 604 -37.60 5.79 11.11
N ASN A 605 -38.84 6.19 11.41
CA ASN A 605 -39.95 5.25 11.58
C ASN A 605 -40.11 4.38 10.32
N PRO A 606 -40.29 3.04 10.45
CA PRO A 606 -40.46 2.14 9.30
C PRO A 606 -41.57 2.53 8.33
N SER A 607 -42.70 3.05 8.82
CA SER A 607 -43.80 3.55 7.97
C SER A 607 -43.32 4.74 7.12
N ARG A 608 -42.54 5.64 7.70
CA ARG A 608 -41.97 6.79 6.98
C ARG A 608 -40.95 6.36 5.92
N ILE A 609 -40.11 5.37 6.20
CA ILE A 609 -39.19 4.78 5.19
C ILE A 609 -40.00 4.17 4.04
N ALA A 610 -41.08 3.47 4.33
CA ALA A 610 -41.97 2.91 3.30
C ALA A 610 -42.62 4.00 2.43
N GLU A 611 -43.03 5.13 3.01
CA GLU A 611 -43.53 6.30 2.27
C GLU A 611 -42.46 6.92 1.38
N ILE A 612 -41.26 7.12 1.89
CA ILE A 612 -40.12 7.65 1.12
C ILE A 612 -39.85 6.75 -0.08
N ARG A 613 -39.70 5.44 0.12
CA ARG A 613 -39.50 4.46 -0.95
C ARG A 613 -40.62 4.42 -1.97
N SER A 614 -41.85 4.45 -1.53
CA SER A 614 -43.02 4.49 -2.41
C SER A 614 -43.04 5.75 -3.27
N SER A 615 -42.73 6.90 -2.68
CA SER A 615 -42.68 8.17 -3.37
C SER A 615 -41.55 8.21 -4.44
N ILE A 616 -40.34 7.70 -4.11
CA ILE A 616 -39.23 7.58 -5.06
C ILE A 616 -39.62 6.63 -6.21
N SER A 617 -40.20 5.46 -5.88
CA SER A 617 -40.58 4.47 -6.88
C SER A 617 -41.74 4.93 -7.77
N SER A 618 -42.62 5.78 -7.25
CA SER A 618 -43.72 6.39 -8.04
C SER A 618 -43.15 7.46 -8.99
N ALA A 619 -42.22 8.29 -8.51
CA ALA A 619 -41.53 9.30 -9.35
C ALA A 619 -40.72 8.65 -10.47
N GLU A 620 -40.09 7.49 -10.21
CA GLU A 620 -39.32 6.74 -11.21
C GLU A 620 -40.19 6.27 -12.40
N LYS A 621 -41.45 5.97 -12.17
CA LYS A 621 -42.41 5.53 -13.19
C LYS A 621 -43.04 6.68 -13.99
N THR A 622 -42.73 7.93 -13.66
CA THR A 622 -43.27 9.12 -14.30
C THR A 622 -42.18 9.92 -15.01
N SER A 623 -42.54 10.95 -15.76
CA SER A 623 -41.59 11.80 -16.46
C SER A 623 -42.02 13.28 -16.43
N GLY A 624 -41.11 14.18 -16.85
CA GLY A 624 -41.39 15.61 -16.99
C GLY A 624 -41.92 16.29 -15.73
N ALA A 625 -42.91 17.16 -15.91
CA ALA A 625 -43.48 17.97 -14.81
C ALA A 625 -44.05 17.14 -13.66
N GLN A 626 -44.67 15.98 -13.96
CA GLN A 626 -45.23 15.11 -12.94
C GLN A 626 -44.16 14.51 -12.03
N ARG A 627 -43.07 14.01 -12.62
CA ARG A 627 -41.91 13.53 -11.88
C ARG A 627 -41.34 14.63 -10.99
N ASN A 628 -41.07 15.82 -11.58
CA ASN A 628 -40.47 16.93 -10.87
C ASN A 628 -41.33 17.38 -9.67
N ALA A 629 -42.66 17.47 -9.84
CA ALA A 629 -43.56 17.82 -8.76
C ALA A 629 -43.51 16.78 -7.62
N ALA A 630 -43.47 15.47 -7.94
CA ALA A 630 -43.38 14.41 -6.95
C ALA A 630 -42.05 14.48 -6.17
N LEU A 631 -40.92 14.67 -6.85
CA LEU A 631 -39.60 14.78 -6.25
C LEU A 631 -39.46 16.03 -5.37
N THR A 632 -40.00 17.19 -5.82
CA THR A 632 -40.03 18.42 -5.03
C THR A 632 -40.84 18.24 -3.75
N LYS A 633 -42.02 17.64 -3.87
CA LYS A 633 -42.88 17.38 -2.71
C LYS A 633 -42.17 16.48 -1.69
N LEU A 634 -41.56 15.37 -2.14
CA LEU A 634 -40.85 14.49 -1.24
C LEU A 634 -39.64 15.22 -0.60
N SER A 635 -38.85 15.95 -1.38
CA SER A 635 -37.71 16.72 -0.88
C SER A 635 -38.10 17.68 0.26
N SER A 636 -39.19 18.42 0.11
CA SER A 636 -39.66 19.33 1.16
C SER A 636 -40.16 18.60 2.43
N GLN A 637 -40.70 17.42 2.28
CA GLN A 637 -41.19 16.61 3.44
C GLN A 637 -40.03 16.03 4.27
N LEU A 638 -38.81 15.84 3.67
CA LEU A 638 -37.68 15.25 4.36
C LEU A 638 -37.08 16.15 5.45
N ASP A 639 -37.42 17.42 5.53
CA ASP A 639 -36.95 18.30 6.59
C ASP A 639 -37.39 17.83 7.99
N GLY A 640 -38.55 17.17 8.10
CA GLY A 640 -39.01 16.54 9.33
C GLY A 640 -38.17 15.32 9.77
N ASP A 641 -37.43 14.70 8.87
CA ASP A 641 -36.64 13.49 9.12
C ASP A 641 -35.17 13.78 9.55
N ARG A 642 -34.76 15.05 9.58
CA ARG A 642 -33.33 15.45 9.85
C ARG A 642 -32.86 15.06 11.25
N GLY A 643 -33.73 14.87 12.21
CA GLY A 643 -33.36 14.50 13.58
C GLY A 643 -32.65 13.14 13.69
N CYS A 644 -32.76 12.29 12.68
CA CYS A 644 -32.09 11.00 12.61
C CYS A 644 -30.63 11.13 12.16
N ASP A 645 -30.42 11.65 10.94
CA ASP A 645 -29.13 11.86 10.31
C ASP A 645 -29.24 13.01 9.32
N ALA A 646 -28.97 14.21 9.79
CA ALA A 646 -29.12 15.40 8.97
C ALA A 646 -28.27 15.34 7.68
N LYS A 647 -27.02 14.84 7.77
CA LYS A 647 -26.14 14.70 6.60
C LYS A 647 -26.73 13.76 5.56
N LYS A 648 -27.27 12.62 5.98
CA LYS A 648 -27.86 11.61 5.10
C LYS A 648 -29.15 12.10 4.46
N VAL A 649 -30.00 12.78 5.24
CA VAL A 649 -31.23 13.41 4.74
C VAL A 649 -30.89 14.49 3.71
N ASP A 650 -29.88 15.31 3.94
CA ASP A 650 -29.46 16.32 2.99
C ASP A 650 -28.92 15.71 1.67
N LEU A 651 -28.17 14.59 1.75
CA LEU A 651 -27.74 13.84 0.58
C LEU A 651 -28.92 13.27 -0.20
N LEU A 652 -29.92 12.71 0.48
CA LEU A 652 -31.14 12.25 -0.16
C LEU A 652 -31.89 13.40 -0.85
N LYS A 653 -32.07 14.52 -0.15
CA LYS A 653 -32.70 15.72 -0.74
C LYS A 653 -31.98 16.18 -2.00
N LYS A 654 -30.64 16.27 -1.93
CA LYS A 654 -29.82 16.62 -3.08
C LYS A 654 -30.03 15.66 -4.25
N ALA A 655 -29.99 14.35 -4.00
CA ALA A 655 -30.18 13.33 -5.03
C ALA A 655 -31.56 13.44 -5.72
N LEU A 656 -32.63 13.76 -4.95
CA LEU A 656 -33.96 13.98 -5.50
C LEU A 656 -34.04 15.24 -6.37
N LEU A 657 -33.35 16.32 -5.99
CA LEU A 657 -33.29 17.56 -6.76
C LEU A 657 -32.47 17.40 -8.03
N ASP A 658 -31.33 16.70 -7.96
CA ASP A 658 -30.48 16.42 -9.12
C ASP A 658 -31.23 15.61 -10.19
N LEU A 659 -32.13 14.71 -9.79
CA LEU A 659 -32.98 13.94 -10.71
C LEU A 659 -33.96 14.82 -11.52
N GLN A 660 -34.30 16.03 -11.05
CA GLN A 660 -35.20 16.94 -11.78
C GLN A 660 -34.51 17.60 -12.98
N THR A 661 -33.19 17.77 -12.90
CA THR A 661 -32.40 18.44 -13.95
C THR A 661 -31.88 17.45 -15.00
N THR A 662 -32.00 16.17 -14.75
CA THR A 662 -31.50 15.13 -15.66
C THR A 662 -32.54 14.80 -16.71
N VAL A 663 -32.24 15.07 -17.97
CA VAL A 663 -33.00 14.56 -19.11
C VAL A 663 -32.64 13.09 -19.27
N MET A 664 -33.52 12.20 -18.79
CA MET A 664 -33.36 10.76 -18.99
C MET A 664 -34.13 10.32 -20.23
#